data_ba0db2631c22c29ab4921a57139c72f2
#
_entry.id   ba0db2631c22c29ab4921a57139c72f2
#
_cell.length_a   1.000
_cell.length_b   1.000
_cell.length_c   1.000
_cell.angle_alpha   90.00
_cell.angle_beta   90.00
_cell.angle_gamma   90.00
#
_symmetry.space_group_name_H-M   'P 1'
#
loop_
_entity.id
_entity.type
_entity.pdbx_description
1 polymer ?
#
loop_
_entity_poly.entity_id
_entity_poly.type
_entity_poly.pdbx_seq_one_letter_code
_entity_poly.pdbx_strand_id
1 'polypeptide(L)'
;MRFIHMADVHLGAVPDSGCPWSAFRENEIWETFVRVIDQIREEKIELLLIAGDLFHRQPLPSQTERVSQLFASIPDTEVVWMAGSHDYLREDSAYRKVKWTKNVHGFLSEKPEVISLEKLHTKVYGCSYEHPEVTEAIYSSIRPDDQPGIHILLAYGGDETHIPMKKEDGAGFDYVALGYRHMPGVLVENQMAYAGSPEPLCLEEAGTHGVVYGEITEDEEGQYHTQITLVPCACRSYIPLSLRIHSGTTQAALEQKVQDAIAQKGSEDIYWLRIQGYRNPELEFELEALRAYGNIVKITDETRPCYDLNRLKREKLGTKTGAYIHWFEKKQGKVEQKALDYGLQALLAEDRDEREVLSEKIAVWKEKKQELQKERESRSAVVEQTIHRIMRERSGLEQQLLVNGSEIRRLELNRNATEKHLEQERREEGKRQAEESRQPKSEQPLNPEKSVAEQPVQTRKTVQRKETKLLDISKISKISEIFTWTGIALAILILIDPFSWNRVVCTVLGLVILTGTLMGRMYLVNWLRTRESITVQRTAARDEPEQREDTGQEGLEKDWEERLKERKKELRQISHQILRLQERGAHLAVEVEEKKIQTENLQEEIRELSCPTQEEESCDMEISGLKLALTVLTEEESIRHVGDQRERKEKERKCLE
;
A
#
# COMPACT_ATOMS: atom_id res chain seq x y z
N MET A 1 23.00 18.71 -9.64
CA MET A 1 21.61 18.18 -9.49
C MET A 1 21.62 17.12 -8.38
N ARG A 2 20.71 17.26 -7.40
CA ARG A 2 20.54 16.26 -6.33
C ARG A 2 19.30 15.44 -6.63
N PHE A 3 19.37 14.14 -6.38
CA PHE A 3 18.26 13.25 -6.65
C PHE A 3 18.08 12.19 -5.54
N ILE A 4 16.86 11.68 -5.43
CA ILE A 4 16.55 10.46 -4.67
C ILE A 4 16.11 9.40 -5.67
N HIS A 5 16.69 8.21 -5.52
CA HIS A 5 16.27 7.01 -6.23
C HIS A 5 15.70 6.02 -5.23
N MET A 6 14.45 5.63 -5.44
CA MET A 6 13.75 4.58 -4.70
C MET A 6 13.18 3.54 -5.67
N ALA A 7 12.93 2.35 -5.17
CA ALA A 7 12.30 1.25 -5.88
C ALA A 7 11.58 0.36 -4.88
N ASP A 8 10.77 -0.55 -5.37
CA ASP A 8 10.19 -1.64 -4.57
C ASP A 8 9.54 -1.13 -3.26
N VAL A 9 8.76 -0.05 -3.37
CA VAL A 9 8.11 0.60 -2.22
C VAL A 9 6.99 -0.25 -1.65
N HIS A 10 6.30 -0.98 -2.53
CA HIS A 10 5.23 -1.92 -2.21
C HIS A 10 4.14 -1.35 -1.29
N LEU A 11 3.63 -0.15 -1.64
CA LEU A 11 2.50 0.44 -0.94
C LEU A 11 1.31 -0.52 -0.93
N GLY A 12 0.75 -0.78 0.27
CA GLY A 12 -0.34 -1.72 0.47
C GLY A 12 0.10 -3.16 0.76
N ALA A 13 1.41 -3.44 0.88
CA ALA A 13 1.88 -4.72 1.39
C ALA A 13 1.54 -4.88 2.88
N VAL A 14 1.24 -6.12 3.28
CA VAL A 14 0.98 -6.51 4.68
C VAL A 14 1.96 -7.63 5.06
N PRO A 15 3.22 -7.30 5.36
CA PRO A 15 4.23 -8.27 5.76
C PRO A 15 3.86 -9.04 7.02
N ASP A 16 4.41 -10.25 7.17
CA ASP A 16 4.27 -11.12 8.35
C ASP A 16 2.82 -11.42 8.75
N SER A 17 1.95 -11.62 7.77
CA SER A 17 0.53 -11.89 7.99
C SER A 17 0.32 -13.00 9.04
N GLY A 18 -0.48 -12.71 10.07
CA GLY A 18 -0.70 -13.59 11.23
C GLY A 18 0.16 -13.25 12.46
N CYS A 19 1.20 -12.43 12.32
CA CYS A 19 1.96 -11.91 13.46
C CYS A 19 1.29 -10.67 14.09
N PRO A 20 1.43 -10.43 15.39
CA PRO A 20 0.79 -9.29 16.06
C PRO A 20 1.14 -7.93 15.47
N TRP A 21 2.36 -7.75 14.99
CA TRP A 21 2.85 -6.49 14.39
C TRP A 21 2.42 -6.29 12.93
N SER A 22 1.95 -7.33 12.25
CA SER A 22 1.52 -7.27 10.85
C SER A 22 0.42 -6.22 10.62
N ALA A 23 -0.46 -6.00 11.61
CA ALA A 23 -1.52 -5.00 11.55
C ALA A 23 -1.02 -3.55 11.38
N PHE A 24 0.25 -3.28 11.70
CA PHE A 24 0.86 -1.94 11.61
C PHE A 24 1.72 -1.78 10.36
N ARG A 25 2.20 -2.89 9.76
CA ARG A 25 3.19 -2.86 8.68
C ARG A 25 2.75 -2.09 7.44
N GLU A 26 1.49 -2.24 7.02
CA GLU A 26 0.97 -1.47 5.88
C GLU A 26 1.09 0.05 6.12
N ASN A 27 0.73 0.51 7.32
CA ASN A 27 0.82 1.92 7.67
C ASN A 27 2.28 2.39 7.76
N GLU A 28 3.19 1.58 8.29
CA GLU A 28 4.62 1.90 8.40
C GLU A 28 5.25 2.10 7.01
N ILE A 29 4.90 1.27 6.03
CA ILE A 29 5.35 1.42 4.64
C ILE A 29 4.85 2.76 4.06
N TRP A 30 3.58 3.11 4.27
CA TRP A 30 3.05 4.41 3.88
C TRP A 30 3.72 5.58 4.59
N GLU A 31 3.99 5.47 5.89
CA GLU A 31 4.66 6.51 6.69
C GLU A 31 6.10 6.73 6.23
N THR A 32 6.83 5.65 5.90
CA THR A 32 8.18 5.75 5.34
C THR A 32 8.16 6.45 3.99
N PHE A 33 7.22 6.10 3.10
CA PHE A 33 7.07 6.80 1.83
C PHE A 33 6.78 8.29 2.02
N VAL A 34 5.82 8.65 2.89
CA VAL A 34 5.51 10.05 3.21
C VAL A 34 6.74 10.79 3.77
N ARG A 35 7.49 10.16 4.68
CA ARG A 35 8.70 10.73 5.27
C ARG A 35 9.78 11.03 4.23
N VAL A 36 9.95 10.15 3.22
CA VAL A 36 10.86 10.41 2.10
C VAL A 36 10.37 11.59 1.27
N ILE A 37 9.07 11.71 1.00
CA ILE A 37 8.50 12.88 0.28
C ILE A 37 8.71 14.18 1.09
N ASP A 38 8.57 14.12 2.42
CA ASP A 38 8.83 15.27 3.29
C ASP A 38 10.32 15.65 3.27
N GLN A 39 11.23 14.69 3.31
CA GLN A 39 12.67 14.90 3.17
C GLN A 39 13.01 15.55 1.82
N ILE A 40 12.43 15.07 0.72
CA ILE A 40 12.60 15.66 -0.62
C ILE A 40 12.24 17.16 -0.60
N ARG A 41 11.13 17.52 0.06
CA ARG A 41 10.66 18.90 0.19
C ARG A 41 11.62 19.74 1.04
N GLU A 42 12.06 19.23 2.17
CA GLU A 42 12.93 19.94 3.13
C GLU A 42 14.32 20.16 2.55
N GLU A 43 14.91 19.16 1.92
CA GLU A 43 16.23 19.20 1.32
C GLU A 43 16.24 19.82 -0.08
N LYS A 44 15.05 20.12 -0.63
CA LYS A 44 14.88 20.67 -1.99
C LYS A 44 15.57 19.80 -3.04
N ILE A 45 15.25 18.52 -3.03
CA ILE A 45 15.72 17.56 -4.04
C ILE A 45 15.10 17.90 -5.39
N GLU A 46 15.89 17.89 -6.43
CA GLU A 46 15.47 18.33 -7.76
C GLU A 46 14.83 17.22 -8.58
N LEU A 47 15.19 15.94 -8.33
CA LEU A 47 14.70 14.79 -9.08
C LEU A 47 14.39 13.61 -8.14
N LEU A 48 13.21 13.01 -8.30
CA LEU A 48 12.83 11.74 -7.70
C LEU A 48 12.68 10.68 -8.81
N LEU A 49 13.44 9.60 -8.68
CA LEU A 49 13.40 8.43 -9.56
C LEU A 49 12.72 7.27 -8.83
N ILE A 50 11.68 6.67 -9.42
CA ILE A 50 10.98 5.50 -8.89
C ILE A 50 11.09 4.35 -9.87
N ALA A 51 11.94 3.38 -9.53
CA ALA A 51 12.32 2.28 -10.40
C ALA A 51 11.44 1.03 -10.16
N GLY A 52 10.15 1.14 -10.41
CA GLY A 52 9.19 0.03 -10.36
C GLY A 52 8.64 -0.31 -8.97
N ASP A 53 7.60 -1.11 -8.95
CA ASP A 53 6.91 -1.68 -7.78
C ASP A 53 6.60 -0.64 -6.69
N LEU A 54 6.00 0.48 -7.12
CA LEU A 54 5.50 1.49 -6.18
C LEU A 54 4.35 0.91 -5.33
N PHE A 55 3.51 0.04 -5.92
CA PHE A 55 2.45 -0.66 -5.21
C PHE A 55 2.71 -2.17 -5.19
N HIS A 56 2.33 -2.81 -4.08
CA HIS A 56 2.53 -4.25 -3.89
C HIS A 56 1.68 -5.12 -4.82
N ARG A 57 0.56 -4.60 -5.28
CA ARG A 57 -0.38 -5.23 -6.23
C ARG A 57 -0.99 -4.15 -7.13
N GLN A 58 -1.89 -4.53 -8.01
CA GLN A 58 -2.60 -3.56 -8.83
C GLN A 58 -3.23 -2.45 -7.96
N PRO A 59 -2.83 -1.18 -8.15
CA PRO A 59 -3.23 -0.09 -7.27
C PRO A 59 -4.72 0.23 -7.39
N LEU A 60 -5.34 0.56 -6.26
CA LEU A 60 -6.67 1.13 -6.23
C LEU A 60 -6.65 2.60 -6.70
N PRO A 61 -7.73 3.11 -7.33
CA PRO A 61 -7.84 4.53 -7.69
C PRO A 61 -7.58 5.48 -6.53
N SER A 62 -8.05 5.15 -5.33
CA SER A 62 -7.81 5.94 -4.10
C SER A 62 -6.34 5.97 -3.69
N GLN A 63 -5.60 4.88 -3.91
CA GLN A 63 -4.17 4.81 -3.61
C GLN A 63 -3.35 5.67 -4.59
N THR A 64 -3.63 5.58 -5.90
CA THR A 64 -2.95 6.42 -6.90
C THR A 64 -3.28 7.90 -6.74
N GLU A 65 -4.51 8.24 -6.36
CA GLU A 65 -4.90 9.62 -6.03
C GLU A 65 -4.13 10.15 -4.82
N ARG A 66 -3.97 9.34 -3.76
CA ARG A 66 -3.17 9.70 -2.58
C ARG A 66 -1.71 9.97 -2.95
N VAL A 67 -1.10 9.12 -3.79
CA VAL A 67 0.27 9.32 -4.29
C VAL A 67 0.36 10.58 -5.15
N SER A 68 -0.62 10.83 -6.03
CA SER A 68 -0.67 12.05 -6.85
C SER A 68 -0.71 13.32 -5.98
N GLN A 69 -1.46 13.31 -4.88
CA GLN A 69 -1.50 14.42 -3.92
C GLN A 69 -0.17 14.62 -3.20
N LEU A 70 0.54 13.55 -2.86
CA LEU A 70 1.88 13.62 -2.27
C LEU A 70 2.88 14.24 -3.26
N PHE A 71 2.88 13.82 -4.53
CA PHE A 71 3.74 14.42 -5.54
C PHE A 71 3.38 15.88 -5.85
N ALA A 72 2.10 16.24 -5.75
CA ALA A 72 1.66 17.64 -5.85
C ALA A 72 2.20 18.53 -4.72
N SER A 73 2.60 17.95 -3.57
CA SER A 73 3.20 18.68 -2.45
C SER A 73 4.67 19.04 -2.64
N ILE A 74 5.32 18.50 -3.68
CA ILE A 74 6.72 18.76 -4.08
C ILE A 74 6.81 19.30 -5.52
N PRO A 75 6.17 20.44 -5.84
CA PRO A 75 6.01 20.92 -7.22
C PRO A 75 7.32 21.34 -7.90
N ASP A 76 8.37 21.60 -7.13
CA ASP A 76 9.70 21.99 -7.62
C ASP A 76 10.60 20.78 -7.93
N THR A 77 10.20 19.57 -7.53
CA THR A 77 10.88 18.30 -7.79
C THR A 77 10.27 17.64 -9.03
N GLU A 78 11.07 17.32 -10.03
CA GLU A 78 10.63 16.46 -11.14
C GLU A 78 10.57 15.00 -10.64
N VAL A 79 9.46 14.31 -10.89
CA VAL A 79 9.25 12.92 -10.49
C VAL A 79 9.17 12.08 -11.73
N VAL A 80 10.06 11.09 -11.86
CA VAL A 80 10.01 10.11 -12.96
C VAL A 80 9.78 8.72 -12.38
N TRP A 81 8.74 8.04 -12.85
CA TRP A 81 8.38 6.73 -12.39
C TRP A 81 8.17 5.73 -13.51
N MET A 82 8.37 4.47 -13.23
CA MET A 82 7.97 3.33 -14.04
C MET A 82 7.22 2.31 -13.19
N ALA A 83 6.36 1.51 -13.82
CA ALA A 83 5.73 0.36 -13.18
C ALA A 83 6.67 -0.86 -13.27
N GLY A 84 6.65 -1.69 -12.24
CA GLY A 84 7.37 -2.95 -12.19
C GLY A 84 6.47 -4.16 -12.41
N SER A 85 6.84 -5.32 -11.86
CA SER A 85 6.15 -6.58 -12.06
C SER A 85 4.87 -6.73 -11.23
N HIS A 86 4.79 -6.10 -10.06
CA HIS A 86 3.62 -6.16 -9.18
C HIS A 86 2.52 -5.19 -9.59
N ASP A 87 2.89 -4.00 -10.04
CA ASP A 87 1.98 -2.92 -10.41
C ASP A 87 1.96 -2.59 -11.91
N TYR A 88 2.29 -3.59 -12.76
CA TYR A 88 2.38 -3.46 -14.21
C TYR A 88 1.17 -2.76 -14.85
N LEU A 89 1.40 -2.05 -15.96
CA LEU A 89 0.44 -1.16 -16.60
C LEU A 89 -0.59 -1.92 -17.45
N ARG A 90 -1.67 -2.35 -16.86
CA ARG A 90 -2.84 -2.86 -17.57
C ARG A 90 -3.53 -1.75 -18.38
N GLU A 91 -4.39 -2.11 -19.34
CA GLU A 91 -5.19 -1.13 -20.09
C GLU A 91 -6.08 -0.30 -19.15
N ASP A 92 -6.64 -0.93 -18.12
CA ASP A 92 -7.51 -0.32 -17.11
C ASP A 92 -6.80 0.17 -15.85
N SER A 93 -5.46 0.17 -15.83
CA SER A 93 -4.66 0.56 -14.67
C SER A 93 -5.04 1.94 -14.11
N ALA A 94 -5.05 2.05 -12.78
CA ALA A 94 -5.30 3.30 -12.08
C ALA A 94 -4.23 4.35 -12.38
N TYR A 95 -3.00 3.97 -12.70
CA TYR A 95 -1.94 4.87 -13.16
C TYR A 95 -2.30 5.65 -14.42
N ARG A 96 -3.05 5.04 -15.36
CA ARG A 96 -3.50 5.68 -16.61
C ARG A 96 -4.69 6.62 -16.40
N LYS A 97 -5.44 6.44 -15.31
CA LYS A 97 -6.68 7.19 -15.00
C LYS A 97 -6.45 8.39 -14.10
N VAL A 98 -5.44 8.33 -13.23
CA VAL A 98 -5.13 9.41 -12.30
C VAL A 98 -4.57 10.63 -13.03
N LYS A 99 -4.94 11.82 -12.57
CA LYS A 99 -4.43 13.07 -13.13
C LYS A 99 -3.16 13.50 -12.41
N TRP A 100 -2.04 13.19 -13.01
CA TRP A 100 -0.73 13.61 -12.52
C TRP A 100 -0.53 15.13 -12.65
N THR A 101 0.24 15.71 -11.74
CA THR A 101 0.71 17.10 -11.82
C THR A 101 1.81 17.22 -12.87
N LYS A 102 2.10 18.46 -13.30
CA LYS A 102 3.04 18.73 -14.42
C LYS A 102 4.48 18.29 -14.17
N ASN A 103 4.86 18.15 -12.91
CA ASN A 103 6.18 17.69 -12.47
C ASN A 103 6.29 16.17 -12.39
N VAL A 104 5.26 15.42 -12.77
CA VAL A 104 5.21 13.95 -12.67
C VAL A 104 5.16 13.34 -14.05
N HIS A 105 6.13 12.49 -14.36
CA HIS A 105 6.34 11.86 -15.63
C HIS A 105 6.41 10.35 -15.46
N GLY A 106 5.60 9.60 -16.19
CA GLY A 106 5.59 8.14 -16.14
C GLY A 106 5.91 7.53 -17.49
N PHE A 107 6.68 6.46 -17.50
CA PHE A 107 6.75 5.57 -18.66
C PHE A 107 5.44 4.80 -18.77
N LEU A 108 4.77 4.89 -19.91
CA LEU A 108 3.41 4.37 -20.06
C LEU A 108 3.31 3.14 -20.97
N SER A 109 4.44 2.60 -21.41
CA SER A 109 4.49 1.39 -22.24
C SER A 109 5.74 0.55 -21.96
N GLU A 110 5.71 -0.70 -22.42
CA GLU A 110 6.85 -1.64 -22.39
C GLU A 110 7.95 -1.27 -23.42
N LYS A 111 7.66 -0.31 -24.32
CA LYS A 111 8.64 0.15 -25.31
C LYS A 111 9.57 1.19 -24.69
N PRO A 112 10.87 1.18 -25.06
CA PRO A 112 11.78 2.22 -24.65
C PRO A 112 11.29 3.63 -25.01
N GLU A 113 11.25 4.49 -24.02
CA GLU A 113 10.86 5.90 -24.14
C GLU A 113 11.93 6.79 -23.52
N VAL A 114 11.89 8.08 -23.86
CA VAL A 114 12.80 9.11 -23.29
C VAL A 114 11.95 10.25 -22.74
N ILE A 115 12.14 10.56 -21.47
CA ILE A 115 11.54 11.71 -20.79
C ILE A 115 12.58 12.81 -20.70
N SER A 116 12.32 13.97 -21.32
CA SER A 116 13.21 15.13 -21.28
C SER A 116 12.78 16.09 -20.18
N LEU A 117 13.65 16.35 -19.22
CA LEU A 117 13.48 17.27 -18.11
C LEU A 117 14.26 18.55 -18.40
N GLU A 118 13.65 19.44 -19.16
CA GLU A 118 14.29 20.67 -19.68
C GLU A 118 14.93 21.54 -18.57
N LYS A 119 14.26 21.66 -17.43
CA LYS A 119 14.73 22.45 -16.28
C LYS A 119 16.02 21.91 -15.65
N LEU A 120 16.22 20.60 -15.75
CA LEU A 120 17.37 19.90 -15.15
C LEU A 120 18.45 19.55 -16.18
N HIS A 121 18.25 19.91 -17.46
CA HIS A 121 19.11 19.46 -18.56
C HIS A 121 19.35 17.95 -18.53
N THR A 122 18.31 17.17 -18.21
CA THR A 122 18.38 15.72 -17.96
C THR A 122 17.43 14.96 -18.86
N LYS A 123 17.90 13.85 -19.40
CA LYS A 123 17.07 12.86 -20.11
C LYS A 123 17.03 11.57 -19.32
N VAL A 124 15.81 11.08 -19.05
CA VAL A 124 15.60 9.79 -18.40
C VAL A 124 15.07 8.81 -19.41
N TYR A 125 15.74 7.69 -19.57
CA TYR A 125 15.44 6.60 -20.48
C TYR A 125 14.83 5.44 -19.69
N GLY A 126 13.83 4.76 -20.22
CA GLY A 126 13.22 3.62 -19.55
C GLY A 126 12.00 3.10 -20.25
N CYS A 127 11.33 2.15 -19.62
CA CYS A 127 10.04 1.60 -20.01
C CYS A 127 9.34 1.02 -18.78
N SER A 128 8.01 0.95 -18.80
CA SER A 128 7.23 0.27 -17.75
C SER A 128 6.88 -1.15 -18.17
N TYR A 129 6.60 -1.99 -17.20
CA TYR A 129 6.01 -3.31 -17.43
C TYR A 129 4.53 -3.17 -17.80
N GLU A 130 4.08 -3.89 -18.83
CA GLU A 130 2.65 -4.09 -19.19
C GLU A 130 2.21 -5.54 -18.88
N HIS A 131 3.17 -6.40 -18.49
CA HIS A 131 2.97 -7.79 -18.07
C HIS A 131 3.77 -8.08 -16.80
N PRO A 132 3.38 -9.05 -15.97
CA PRO A 132 4.11 -9.36 -14.74
C PRO A 132 5.51 -9.94 -15.01
N GLU A 133 5.71 -10.59 -16.15
CA GLU A 133 6.99 -11.17 -16.57
C GLU A 133 7.38 -10.63 -17.96
N VAL A 134 8.62 -10.16 -18.10
CA VAL A 134 9.17 -9.66 -19.37
C VAL A 134 10.57 -10.22 -19.55
N THR A 135 10.72 -11.18 -20.47
CA THR A 135 11.97 -11.92 -20.69
C THR A 135 12.87 -11.30 -21.78
N GLU A 136 12.35 -10.33 -22.52
CA GLU A 136 13.10 -9.64 -23.57
C GLU A 136 14.15 -8.69 -22.97
N ALA A 137 15.38 -8.73 -23.46
CA ALA A 137 16.48 -7.88 -22.98
C ALA A 137 16.38 -6.45 -23.53
N ILE A 138 15.32 -5.73 -23.17
CA ILE A 138 14.95 -4.40 -23.70
C ILE A 138 16.07 -3.38 -23.45
N TYR A 139 16.64 -3.36 -22.25
CA TYR A 139 17.66 -2.36 -21.87
C TYR A 139 18.94 -2.46 -22.68
N SER A 140 19.25 -3.66 -23.22
CA SER A 140 20.42 -3.84 -24.10
C SER A 140 20.36 -3.04 -25.41
N SER A 141 19.17 -2.56 -25.79
CA SER A 141 18.95 -1.73 -26.97
C SER A 141 18.97 -0.23 -26.70
N ILE A 142 18.88 0.19 -25.42
CA ILE A 142 18.79 1.61 -25.05
C ILE A 142 20.20 2.20 -24.97
N ARG A 143 20.41 3.33 -25.62
CA ARG A 143 21.66 4.11 -25.57
C ARG A 143 21.33 5.59 -25.38
N PRO A 144 22.15 6.32 -24.61
CA PRO A 144 22.02 7.77 -24.55
C PRO A 144 22.28 8.38 -25.94
N ASP A 145 21.60 9.45 -26.25
CA ASP A 145 21.86 10.22 -27.46
C ASP A 145 23.13 11.12 -27.29
N ASP A 146 23.63 11.67 -28.39
CA ASP A 146 24.83 12.53 -28.38
C ASP A 146 24.54 14.00 -27.95
N GLN A 147 23.34 14.29 -27.41
CA GLN A 147 23.01 15.64 -26.98
C GLN A 147 23.63 15.93 -25.61
N PRO A 148 24.11 17.15 -25.36
CA PRO A 148 24.65 17.52 -24.07
C PRO A 148 23.57 17.47 -22.99
N GLY A 149 23.94 17.05 -21.80
CA GLY A 149 23.04 16.92 -20.64
C GLY A 149 23.30 15.64 -19.85
N ILE A 150 22.58 15.47 -18.77
CA ILE A 150 22.66 14.30 -17.91
C ILE A 150 21.77 13.20 -18.49
N HIS A 151 22.31 11.99 -18.61
CA HIS A 151 21.62 10.81 -19.13
C HIS A 151 21.43 9.77 -18.02
N ILE A 152 20.19 9.46 -17.68
CA ILE A 152 19.84 8.50 -16.64
C ILE A 152 19.04 7.35 -17.26
N LEU A 153 19.40 6.11 -16.96
CA LEU A 153 18.57 4.94 -17.26
C LEU A 153 17.78 4.56 -16.01
N LEU A 154 16.47 4.57 -16.10
CA LEU A 154 15.55 4.04 -15.10
C LEU A 154 15.11 2.65 -15.53
N ALA A 155 15.43 1.62 -14.75
CA ALA A 155 15.26 0.23 -15.14
C ALA A 155 14.76 -0.63 -13.97
N TYR A 156 13.99 -1.66 -14.31
CA TYR A 156 13.47 -2.63 -13.36
C TYR A 156 13.72 -4.05 -13.88
N GLY A 157 14.30 -4.94 -13.05
CA GLY A 157 14.61 -6.30 -13.43
C GLY A 157 16.05 -6.71 -13.18
N GLY A 158 16.57 -7.64 -13.96
CA GLY A 158 17.95 -8.11 -13.90
C GLY A 158 18.14 -9.61 -13.75
N ASP A 159 17.06 -10.43 -13.96
CA ASP A 159 17.12 -11.87 -14.09
C ASP A 159 16.53 -12.37 -15.42
N GLU A 160 16.31 -13.67 -15.56
CA GLU A 160 15.82 -14.27 -16.80
C GLU A 160 14.33 -14.01 -17.07
N THR A 161 13.55 -13.65 -16.05
CA THR A 161 12.10 -13.46 -16.10
C THR A 161 11.70 -11.98 -16.03
N HIS A 162 12.61 -11.11 -15.56
CA HIS A 162 12.37 -9.69 -15.38
C HIS A 162 13.44 -8.87 -16.08
N ILE A 163 13.21 -8.50 -17.30
CA ILE A 163 14.09 -7.80 -18.26
C ILE A 163 15.57 -7.97 -17.93
N PRO A 164 16.26 -8.94 -18.54
CA PRO A 164 17.67 -9.23 -18.24
C PRO A 164 18.54 -7.97 -18.37
N MET A 165 19.37 -7.70 -17.39
CA MET A 165 20.26 -6.53 -17.34
C MET A 165 21.69 -6.92 -17.08
N LYS A 166 22.62 -6.35 -17.84
CA LYS A 166 24.06 -6.51 -17.69
C LYS A 166 24.71 -5.17 -17.33
N LYS A 167 25.90 -5.22 -16.75
CA LYS A 167 26.64 -3.98 -16.41
C LYS A 167 26.95 -3.14 -17.65
N GLU A 168 27.19 -3.79 -18.79
CA GLU A 168 27.50 -3.16 -20.07
C GLU A 168 26.31 -2.39 -20.64
N ASP A 169 25.08 -2.70 -20.24
CA ASP A 169 23.88 -1.99 -20.68
C ASP A 169 23.81 -0.57 -20.10
N GLY A 170 24.52 -0.32 -18.98
CA GLY A 170 24.67 1.01 -18.39
C GLY A 170 25.74 1.89 -19.02
N ALA A 171 26.44 1.40 -20.06
CA ALA A 171 27.52 2.17 -20.68
C ALA A 171 27.03 3.47 -21.34
N GLY A 172 27.65 4.59 -20.99
CA GLY A 172 27.34 5.92 -21.51
C GLY A 172 26.28 6.67 -20.70
N PHE A 173 25.62 6.04 -19.71
CA PHE A 173 24.74 6.74 -18.79
C PHE A 173 25.53 7.29 -17.59
N ASP A 174 25.15 8.49 -17.13
CA ASP A 174 25.72 9.10 -15.93
C ASP A 174 25.23 8.40 -14.65
N TYR A 175 24.00 7.88 -14.70
CA TYR A 175 23.44 7.04 -13.63
C TYR A 175 22.45 6.02 -14.17
N VAL A 176 22.45 4.83 -13.55
CA VAL A 176 21.48 3.76 -13.81
C VAL A 176 20.76 3.42 -12.50
N ALA A 177 19.50 3.80 -12.44
CA ALA A 177 18.61 3.56 -11.30
C ALA A 177 17.87 2.24 -11.48
N LEU A 178 18.17 1.23 -10.63
CA LEU A 178 17.63 -0.12 -10.74
C LEU A 178 16.62 -0.43 -9.62
N GLY A 179 15.49 -1.02 -9.99
CA GLY A 179 14.54 -1.69 -9.09
C GLY A 179 14.48 -3.20 -9.32
N TYR A 180 13.59 -3.90 -8.59
CA TYR A 180 13.39 -5.34 -8.59
C TYR A 180 14.06 -6.07 -7.41
N ARG A 181 15.25 -5.67 -7.00
CA ARG A 181 15.92 -6.29 -5.86
C ARG A 181 15.64 -5.49 -4.61
N HIS A 182 14.92 -6.09 -3.66
CA HIS A 182 14.58 -5.44 -2.40
C HIS A 182 15.79 -5.13 -1.52
N MET A 183 16.89 -5.88 -1.68
CA MET A 183 18.16 -5.57 -1.01
C MET A 183 18.95 -4.53 -1.82
N PRO A 184 19.35 -3.40 -1.21
CA PRO A 184 20.16 -2.40 -1.88
C PRO A 184 21.52 -2.97 -2.29
N GLY A 185 22.03 -2.53 -3.43
CA GLY A 185 23.32 -3.03 -3.92
C GLY A 185 23.90 -2.19 -5.05
N VAL A 186 25.19 -1.85 -4.93
CA VAL A 186 25.95 -1.16 -5.96
C VAL A 186 26.54 -2.16 -6.93
N LEU A 187 26.19 -2.07 -8.22
CA LEU A 187 26.74 -2.90 -9.29
C LEU A 187 27.97 -2.25 -9.94
N VAL A 188 27.92 -0.94 -10.14
CA VAL A 188 29.05 -0.12 -10.61
C VAL A 188 29.11 1.11 -9.69
N GLU A 189 30.26 1.33 -9.08
CA GLU A 189 30.47 2.39 -8.10
C GLU A 189 30.06 3.76 -8.69
N ASN A 190 29.22 4.48 -7.96
CA ASN A 190 28.68 5.80 -8.34
C ASN A 190 27.95 5.87 -9.69
N GLN A 191 27.69 4.76 -10.36
CA GLN A 191 27.04 4.75 -11.66
C GLN A 191 25.78 3.87 -11.69
N MET A 192 25.80 2.67 -11.10
CA MET A 192 24.69 1.71 -11.23
C MET A 192 24.38 1.06 -9.89
N ALA A 193 23.15 1.23 -9.43
CA ALA A 193 22.73 0.68 -8.15
C ALA A 193 21.26 0.24 -8.13
N TYR A 194 20.99 -0.84 -7.38
CA TYR A 194 19.66 -1.16 -6.88
C TYR A 194 19.40 -0.32 -5.62
N ALA A 195 18.27 0.39 -5.58
CA ALA A 195 17.88 1.14 -4.39
C ALA A 195 17.49 0.22 -3.22
N GLY A 196 16.93 -0.92 -3.54
CA GLY A 196 16.25 -1.77 -2.57
C GLY A 196 14.90 -1.20 -2.16
N SER A 197 14.15 -1.97 -1.39
CA SER A 197 12.89 -1.50 -0.80
C SER A 197 13.17 -0.51 0.35
N PRO A 198 12.40 0.56 0.51
CA PRO A 198 12.54 1.47 1.64
C PRO A 198 12.20 0.82 3.00
N GLU A 199 11.29 -0.16 2.98
CA GLU A 199 10.94 -1.01 4.11
C GLU A 199 11.16 -2.48 3.73
N PRO A 200 11.77 -3.30 4.58
CA PRO A 200 11.88 -4.72 4.32
C PRO A 200 10.52 -5.42 4.44
N LEU A 201 10.23 -6.37 3.56
CA LEU A 201 8.94 -7.07 3.52
C LEU A 201 9.00 -8.47 4.12
N CYS A 202 10.17 -9.09 4.18
CA CYS A 202 10.34 -10.45 4.68
C CYS A 202 11.69 -10.66 5.35
N LEU A 203 11.84 -11.83 5.98
CA LEU A 203 13.04 -12.21 6.71
C LEU A 203 14.30 -12.29 5.84
N GLU A 204 14.15 -12.62 4.58
CA GLU A 204 15.24 -12.76 3.60
C GLU A 204 15.86 -11.39 3.26
N GLU A 205 15.15 -10.32 3.58
CA GLU A 205 15.56 -8.92 3.38
C GLU A 205 16.19 -8.32 4.64
N ALA A 206 16.82 -9.17 5.47
CA ALA A 206 17.51 -8.69 6.66
C ALA A 206 18.72 -7.81 6.30
N GLY A 207 18.72 -6.56 6.78
CA GLY A 207 19.77 -5.60 6.50
C GLY A 207 19.32 -4.17 6.58
N THR A 208 20.11 -3.26 6.00
CA THR A 208 19.77 -1.83 5.94
C THR A 208 18.90 -1.56 4.73
N HIS A 209 17.74 -0.98 4.94
CA HIS A 209 16.78 -0.55 3.94
C HIS A 209 16.64 0.97 3.92
N GLY A 210 16.40 1.53 2.74
CA GLY A 210 16.33 2.97 2.58
C GLY A 210 16.18 3.40 1.13
N VAL A 211 16.70 4.59 0.83
CA VAL A 211 16.71 5.17 -0.51
C VAL A 211 18.14 5.54 -0.91
N VAL A 212 18.41 5.59 -2.20
CA VAL A 212 19.69 6.13 -2.70
C VAL A 212 19.55 7.63 -2.84
N TYR A 213 20.38 8.35 -2.11
CA TYR A 213 20.63 9.78 -2.34
C TYR A 213 21.79 9.93 -3.31
N GLY A 214 21.61 10.74 -4.33
CA GLY A 214 22.65 11.00 -5.32
C GLY A 214 22.84 12.47 -5.64
N GLU A 215 24.05 12.81 -6.04
CA GLU A 215 24.41 14.12 -6.56
C GLU A 215 25.18 13.95 -7.87
N ILE A 216 24.77 14.68 -8.91
CA ILE A 216 25.47 14.78 -10.19
C ILE A 216 25.99 16.20 -10.35
N THR A 217 27.30 16.32 -10.45
CA THR A 217 28.03 17.60 -10.64
C THR A 217 28.74 17.63 -11.98
N GLU A 218 28.81 18.80 -12.59
CA GLU A 218 29.55 19.04 -13.81
C GLU A 218 30.91 19.65 -13.46
N ASP A 219 31.98 19.12 -14.02
CA ASP A 219 33.35 19.67 -13.85
C ASP A 219 33.66 20.80 -14.84
N GLU A 220 34.88 21.36 -14.74
CA GLU A 220 35.33 22.47 -15.61
C GLU A 220 35.48 22.03 -17.10
N GLU A 221 35.52 20.72 -17.35
CA GLU A 221 35.66 20.14 -18.70
C GLU A 221 34.27 19.79 -19.30
N GLY A 222 33.19 20.00 -18.54
CA GLY A 222 31.81 19.70 -18.95
C GLY A 222 31.47 18.22 -18.81
N GLN A 223 32.19 17.45 -17.95
CA GLN A 223 31.89 16.05 -17.67
C GLN A 223 31.07 15.93 -16.40
N TYR A 224 30.12 15.00 -16.41
CA TYR A 224 29.25 14.73 -15.25
C TYR A 224 29.85 13.66 -14.35
N HIS A 225 29.84 13.95 -13.05
CA HIS A 225 30.32 13.05 -12.00
C HIS A 225 29.20 12.76 -11.01
N THR A 226 28.85 11.50 -10.88
CA THR A 226 27.80 11.04 -9.97
C THR A 226 28.43 10.55 -8.65
N GLN A 227 27.80 10.89 -7.53
CA GLN A 227 28.07 10.33 -6.21
C GLN A 227 26.77 9.83 -5.61
N ILE A 228 26.78 8.61 -5.07
CA ILE A 228 25.59 8.02 -4.44
C ILE A 228 25.87 7.54 -3.03
N THR A 229 24.86 7.60 -2.18
CA THR A 229 24.90 7.08 -0.80
C THR A 229 23.53 6.47 -0.45
N LEU A 230 23.54 5.30 0.19
CA LEU A 230 22.31 4.72 0.75
C LEU A 230 21.95 5.48 2.04
N VAL A 231 20.75 6.05 2.09
CA VAL A 231 20.20 6.73 3.26
C VAL A 231 19.16 5.81 3.90
N PRO A 232 19.42 5.29 5.12
CA PRO A 232 18.47 4.44 5.81
C PRO A 232 17.19 5.19 6.16
N CYS A 233 16.03 4.56 5.91
CA CYS A 233 14.75 5.17 6.23
C CYS A 233 13.68 4.18 6.76
N ALA A 234 14.00 2.90 6.87
CA ALA A 234 13.07 1.91 7.36
C ALA A 234 12.63 2.17 8.82
N CYS A 235 11.35 1.93 9.12
CA CYS A 235 10.81 1.96 10.47
C CYS A 235 11.26 0.75 11.28
N ARG A 236 11.39 -0.41 10.64
CA ARG A 236 11.80 -1.68 11.26
C ARG A 236 12.83 -2.39 10.43
N SER A 237 13.63 -3.23 11.10
CA SER A 237 14.59 -4.13 10.45
C SER A 237 14.30 -5.57 10.83
N TYR A 238 14.53 -6.50 9.91
CA TYR A 238 14.64 -7.91 10.24
C TYR A 238 16.06 -8.20 10.72
N ILE A 239 16.20 -8.68 11.94
CA ILE A 239 17.49 -8.89 12.59
C ILE A 239 17.71 -10.37 12.87
N PRO A 240 18.67 -11.05 12.20
CA PRO A 240 19.09 -12.37 12.59
C PRO A 240 19.86 -12.31 13.93
N LEU A 241 19.27 -12.90 14.97
CA LEU A 241 19.80 -12.91 16.32
C LEU A 241 20.32 -14.31 16.68
N SER A 242 21.65 -14.50 16.61
CA SER A 242 22.28 -15.76 16.95
C SER A 242 22.67 -15.82 18.40
N LEU A 243 22.11 -16.77 19.15
CA LEU A 243 22.38 -17.00 20.56
C LEU A 243 23.15 -18.33 20.75
N ARG A 244 24.31 -18.25 21.38
CA ARG A 244 25.08 -19.45 21.73
C ARG A 244 24.75 -19.94 23.12
N ILE A 245 24.49 -21.25 23.22
CA ILE A 245 24.26 -21.96 24.46
C ILE A 245 25.32 -23.04 24.71
N HIS A 246 25.38 -23.53 25.94
CA HIS A 246 26.21 -24.66 26.35
C HIS A 246 25.38 -25.67 27.13
N SER A 247 25.93 -26.86 27.40
CA SER A 247 25.23 -27.97 28.03
C SER A 247 24.64 -27.68 29.44
N GLY A 248 25.10 -26.61 30.10
CA GLY A 248 24.53 -26.14 31.37
C GLY A 248 23.47 -25.05 31.25
N THR A 249 23.08 -24.64 30.02
CA THR A 249 22.08 -23.63 29.83
C THR A 249 20.70 -24.22 30.14
N THR A 250 19.95 -23.58 31.04
CA THR A 250 18.56 -23.91 31.39
C THR A 250 17.58 -23.10 30.52
N GLN A 251 16.29 -23.49 30.53
CA GLN A 251 15.22 -22.73 29.87
C GLN A 251 15.20 -21.25 30.33
N ALA A 252 15.18 -21.00 31.64
CA ALA A 252 15.17 -19.64 32.18
C ALA A 252 16.43 -18.82 31.78
N ALA A 253 17.60 -19.47 31.68
CA ALA A 253 18.81 -18.79 31.23
C ALA A 253 18.77 -18.45 29.72
N LEU A 254 18.09 -19.27 28.92
CA LEU A 254 17.87 -18.98 27.51
C LEU A 254 16.89 -17.81 27.34
N GLU A 255 15.78 -17.83 28.05
CA GLU A 255 14.77 -16.75 28.05
C GLU A 255 15.41 -15.41 28.43
N GLN A 256 16.20 -15.38 29.51
CA GLN A 256 16.90 -14.15 29.92
C GLN A 256 17.87 -13.65 28.82
N LYS A 257 18.60 -14.55 28.16
CA LYS A 257 19.49 -14.17 27.06
C LYS A 257 18.74 -13.58 25.87
N VAL A 258 17.56 -14.13 25.53
CA VAL A 258 16.70 -13.58 24.48
C VAL A 258 16.24 -12.19 24.84
N GLN A 259 15.71 -12.02 26.06
CA GLN A 259 15.23 -10.74 26.56
C GLN A 259 16.33 -9.67 26.57
N ASP A 260 17.51 -9.98 27.09
CA ASP A 260 18.65 -9.06 27.13
C ASP A 260 19.11 -8.68 25.72
N ALA A 261 19.15 -9.63 24.79
CA ALA A 261 19.60 -9.39 23.44
C ALA A 261 18.63 -8.51 22.63
N ILE A 262 17.32 -8.73 22.80
CA ILE A 262 16.26 -7.90 22.17
C ILE A 262 16.28 -6.49 22.80
N ALA A 263 16.39 -6.37 24.13
CA ALA A 263 16.47 -5.08 24.80
C ALA A 263 17.68 -4.24 24.35
N GLN A 264 18.78 -4.89 23.99
CA GLN A 264 20.00 -4.24 23.48
C GLN A 264 19.85 -3.72 22.04
N LYS A 265 19.09 -4.44 21.19
CA LYS A 265 18.99 -4.14 19.75
C LYS A 265 17.82 -3.23 19.40
N GLY A 266 16.68 -3.38 20.09
CA GLY A 266 15.47 -2.59 19.88
C GLY A 266 14.22 -3.45 19.98
N SER A 267 13.20 -2.99 20.70
CA SER A 267 11.95 -3.74 20.92
C SER A 267 11.03 -3.73 19.69
N GLU A 268 11.21 -2.76 18.80
CA GLU A 268 10.34 -2.55 17.64
C GLU A 268 10.74 -3.37 16.41
N ASP A 269 12.02 -3.81 16.35
CA ASP A 269 12.53 -4.63 15.26
C ASP A 269 11.97 -6.05 15.27
N ILE A 270 12.12 -6.76 14.17
CA ILE A 270 11.62 -8.12 13.95
C ILE A 270 12.79 -9.08 13.98
N TYR A 271 12.68 -10.17 14.75
CA TYR A 271 13.81 -11.04 15.05
C TYR A 271 13.67 -12.44 14.45
N TRP A 272 14.74 -12.91 13.85
CA TRP A 272 14.95 -14.34 13.59
C TRP A 272 15.92 -14.88 14.63
N LEU A 273 15.41 -15.62 15.62
CA LEU A 273 16.24 -16.29 16.62
C LEU A 273 16.90 -17.53 16.03
N ARG A 274 18.20 -17.61 16.13
CA ARG A 274 19.01 -18.79 15.81
C ARG A 274 19.74 -19.24 17.06
N ILE A 275 19.30 -20.35 17.65
CA ILE A 275 19.88 -20.90 18.87
C ILE A 275 20.93 -21.93 18.49
N GLN A 276 22.18 -21.69 18.85
CA GLN A 276 23.35 -22.48 18.42
C GLN A 276 24.12 -22.99 19.60
N GLY A 277 24.88 -24.06 19.38
CA GLY A 277 25.80 -24.63 20.38
C GLY A 277 25.38 -26.02 20.86
N TYR A 278 25.70 -26.34 22.11
CA TYR A 278 25.46 -27.66 22.66
C TYR A 278 24.48 -27.58 23.84
N ARG A 279 23.44 -28.40 23.79
CA ARG A 279 22.45 -28.51 24.87
C ARG A 279 22.70 -29.80 25.69
N ASN A 280 22.16 -29.84 26.91
CA ASN A 280 22.05 -31.12 27.64
C ASN A 280 21.17 -32.06 26.79
N PRO A 281 21.61 -33.31 26.54
CA PRO A 281 20.81 -34.30 25.82
C PRO A 281 19.42 -34.56 26.40
N GLU A 282 19.25 -34.39 27.72
CA GLU A 282 17.99 -34.59 28.44
C GLU A 282 17.08 -33.37 28.42
N LEU A 283 17.55 -32.21 27.91
CA LEU A 283 16.78 -30.95 27.89
C LEU A 283 16.29 -30.67 26.49
N GLU A 284 14.99 -30.53 26.32
CA GLU A 284 14.33 -29.90 25.18
C GLU A 284 13.84 -28.50 25.58
N PHE A 285 14.15 -27.49 24.77
CA PHE A 285 13.73 -26.12 25.05
C PHE A 285 12.30 -25.86 24.56
N GLU A 286 11.53 -25.15 25.35
CA GLU A 286 10.22 -24.62 24.95
C GLU A 286 10.41 -23.36 24.11
N LEU A 287 10.67 -23.53 22.82
CA LEU A 287 11.08 -22.43 21.92
C LEU A 287 9.94 -21.44 21.66
N GLU A 288 8.71 -21.92 21.55
CA GLU A 288 7.55 -21.04 21.28
C GLU A 288 7.30 -20.04 22.43
N ALA A 289 7.67 -20.39 23.67
CA ALA A 289 7.58 -19.48 24.81
C ALA A 289 8.47 -18.25 24.63
N LEU A 290 9.54 -18.33 23.83
CA LEU A 290 10.45 -17.21 23.56
C LEU A 290 9.79 -16.07 22.79
N ARG A 291 8.71 -16.34 22.03
CA ARG A 291 7.95 -15.31 21.29
C ARG A 291 7.32 -14.25 22.20
N ALA A 292 7.16 -14.56 23.49
CA ALA A 292 6.64 -13.59 24.47
C ALA A 292 7.60 -12.40 24.75
N TYR A 293 8.87 -12.51 24.35
CA TYR A 293 9.89 -11.51 24.66
C TYR A 293 10.14 -10.46 23.58
N GLY A 294 9.49 -10.57 22.41
CA GLY A 294 9.62 -9.58 21.33
C GLY A 294 8.95 -10.00 20.02
N ASN A 295 9.16 -9.21 18.98
CA ASN A 295 8.63 -9.49 17.64
C ASN A 295 9.48 -10.59 16.97
N ILE A 296 9.28 -11.84 17.37
CA ILE A 296 10.06 -12.98 16.86
C ILE A 296 9.27 -13.68 15.76
N VAL A 297 9.66 -13.45 14.50
CA VAL A 297 9.00 -14.05 13.33
C VAL A 297 9.39 -15.51 13.14
N LYS A 298 10.65 -15.86 13.44
CA LYS A 298 11.18 -17.22 13.24
C LYS A 298 12.13 -17.63 14.35
N ILE A 299 12.03 -18.90 14.77
CA ILE A 299 12.97 -19.52 15.70
C ILE A 299 13.56 -20.76 15.03
N THR A 300 14.88 -20.80 14.97
CA THR A 300 15.62 -21.97 14.43
C THR A 300 16.49 -22.56 15.53
N ASP A 301 16.22 -23.82 15.89
CA ASP A 301 17.07 -24.58 16.78
C ASP A 301 18.20 -25.27 15.97
N GLU A 302 19.39 -24.72 16.06
CA GLU A 302 20.63 -25.28 15.50
C GLU A 302 21.49 -25.93 16.59
N THR A 303 20.91 -26.19 17.79
CA THR A 303 21.63 -26.80 18.89
C THR A 303 21.83 -28.28 18.64
N ARG A 304 22.89 -28.83 19.22
CA ARG A 304 23.20 -30.26 19.19
C ARG A 304 23.25 -30.79 20.62
N PRO A 305 22.76 -32.01 20.85
CA PRO A 305 22.98 -32.66 22.14
C PRO A 305 24.48 -32.86 22.38
N CYS A 306 24.94 -32.57 23.57
CA CYS A 306 26.35 -32.66 23.97
C CYS A 306 26.72 -34.11 24.29
N TYR A 307 26.91 -34.94 23.26
CA TYR A 307 27.41 -36.28 23.41
C TYR A 307 28.96 -36.29 23.25
N ASP A 308 29.65 -36.91 24.20
CA ASP A 308 31.08 -37.28 23.98
C ASP A 308 31.13 -38.54 23.10
N LEU A 309 31.11 -38.32 21.77
CA LEU A 309 31.15 -39.42 20.79
C LEU A 309 32.38 -40.31 20.92
N ASN A 310 33.52 -39.72 21.32
CA ASN A 310 34.76 -40.51 21.49
C ASN A 310 34.69 -41.41 22.72
N ARG A 311 34.10 -40.94 23.80
CA ARG A 311 33.83 -41.69 24.99
C ARG A 311 32.80 -42.79 24.73
N LEU A 312 31.64 -42.42 24.15
CA LEU A 312 30.57 -43.36 23.81
C LEU A 312 31.03 -44.47 22.89
N LYS A 313 31.86 -44.15 21.90
CA LYS A 313 32.45 -45.14 20.98
C LYS A 313 33.32 -46.15 21.70
N ARG A 314 34.14 -45.73 22.70
CA ARG A 314 34.98 -46.63 23.51
C ARG A 314 34.14 -47.48 24.48
N GLU A 315 33.23 -46.84 25.20
CA GLU A 315 32.40 -47.51 26.20
C GLU A 315 31.37 -48.47 25.60
N LYS A 316 30.86 -48.14 24.40
CA LYS A 316 29.85 -48.90 23.67
C LYS A 316 30.42 -49.71 22.49
N LEU A 317 31.74 -49.98 22.50
CA LEU A 317 32.38 -50.79 21.46
C LEU A 317 31.70 -52.19 21.41
N GLY A 318 31.36 -52.63 20.22
CA GLY A 318 30.64 -53.91 20.01
C GLY A 318 29.13 -53.87 20.31
N THR A 319 28.60 -52.77 20.72
CA THR A 319 27.14 -52.56 20.87
C THR A 319 26.53 -51.89 19.64
N LYS A 320 25.17 -51.89 19.54
CA LYS A 320 24.41 -51.14 18.51
C LYS A 320 24.86 -49.68 18.46
N THR A 321 24.98 -49.02 19.61
CA THR A 321 25.38 -47.63 19.73
C THR A 321 26.75 -47.36 19.11
N GLY A 322 27.73 -48.20 19.38
CA GLY A 322 29.05 -48.05 18.80
C GLY A 322 29.08 -48.25 17.28
N ALA A 323 28.33 -49.20 16.76
CA ALA A 323 28.19 -49.43 15.33
C ALA A 323 27.45 -48.30 14.63
N TYR A 324 26.40 -47.77 15.28
CA TYR A 324 25.65 -46.61 14.79
C TYR A 324 26.52 -45.36 14.66
N ILE A 325 27.31 -45.02 15.68
CA ILE A 325 28.28 -43.92 15.64
C ILE A 325 29.29 -44.11 14.49
N HIS A 326 29.79 -45.32 14.33
CA HIS A 326 30.76 -45.63 13.27
C HIS A 326 30.18 -45.45 11.86
N TRP A 327 28.88 -45.76 11.67
CA TRP A 327 28.20 -45.61 10.37
C TRP A 327 28.13 -44.14 9.93
N PHE A 328 28.02 -43.20 10.87
CA PHE A 328 27.94 -41.77 10.60
C PHE A 328 29.26 -41.02 10.57
N GLU A 329 30.40 -41.65 10.95
CA GLU A 329 31.71 -40.99 11.08
C GLU A 329 32.17 -40.19 9.86
N LYS A 330 31.82 -40.64 8.68
CA LYS A 330 32.26 -40.04 7.41
C LYS A 330 31.12 -39.22 6.73
N LYS A 331 29.97 -39.10 7.36
CA LYS A 331 28.79 -38.48 6.79
C LYS A 331 28.55 -37.12 7.46
N GLN A 332 28.57 -36.05 6.66
CA GLN A 332 28.51 -34.67 7.17
C GLN A 332 27.30 -33.86 6.67
N GLY A 333 26.36 -34.48 5.96
CA GLY A 333 25.14 -33.82 5.49
C GLY A 333 24.22 -33.39 6.65
N LYS A 334 23.39 -32.38 6.45
CA LYS A 334 22.46 -31.90 7.48
C LYS A 334 21.48 -32.97 7.95
N VAL A 335 20.99 -33.79 7.02
CA VAL A 335 20.07 -34.90 7.32
C VAL A 335 20.78 -36.00 8.11
N GLU A 336 22.02 -36.32 7.72
CA GLU A 336 22.84 -37.32 8.41
C GLU A 336 23.24 -36.88 9.82
N GLN A 337 23.52 -35.60 10.04
CA GLN A 337 23.79 -35.08 11.38
C GLN A 337 22.57 -35.17 12.27
N LYS A 338 21.38 -34.79 11.77
CA LYS A 338 20.10 -34.96 12.49
C LYS A 338 19.83 -36.43 12.78
N ALA A 339 20.05 -37.31 11.80
CA ALA A 339 19.89 -38.74 11.99
C ALA A 339 20.79 -39.29 13.10
N LEU A 340 22.09 -38.89 13.13
CA LEU A 340 23.03 -39.28 14.20
C LEU A 340 22.51 -38.84 15.58
N ASP A 341 22.10 -37.58 15.73
CA ASP A 341 21.63 -37.02 17.00
C ASP A 341 20.35 -37.71 17.47
N TYR A 342 19.36 -37.93 16.60
CA TYR A 342 18.11 -38.63 16.93
C TYR A 342 18.31 -40.09 17.26
N GLY A 343 19.15 -40.80 16.48
CA GLY A 343 19.43 -42.19 16.74
C GLY A 343 20.23 -42.42 18.03
N LEU A 344 21.15 -41.50 18.37
CA LEU A 344 21.83 -41.56 19.67
C LEU A 344 20.89 -41.30 20.82
N GLN A 345 19.99 -40.35 20.67
CA GLN A 345 18.95 -40.07 21.67
C GLN A 345 18.07 -41.32 21.91
N ALA A 346 17.67 -41.99 20.85
CA ALA A 346 16.89 -43.21 20.93
C ALA A 346 17.67 -44.39 21.55
N LEU A 347 18.94 -44.59 21.12
CA LEU A 347 19.80 -45.66 21.61
C LEU A 347 20.27 -45.51 23.06
N LEU A 348 20.27 -44.30 23.59
CA LEU A 348 20.66 -43.96 24.96
C LEU A 348 19.46 -43.76 25.89
N ALA A 349 18.25 -43.80 25.38
CA ALA A 349 17.05 -43.79 26.19
C ALA A 349 16.98 -45.10 27.02
N GLU A 350 16.87 -44.95 28.34
CA GLU A 350 16.73 -46.10 29.24
C GLU A 350 15.30 -46.66 29.13
N ASP A 351 15.18 -47.97 29.10
CA ASP A 351 13.95 -48.76 29.14
C ASP A 351 12.95 -48.56 27.99
N ARG A 352 13.36 -48.04 26.83
CA ARG A 352 12.48 -47.85 25.65
C ARG A 352 13.07 -48.47 24.38
N ASP A 353 12.21 -49.00 23.52
CA ASP A 353 12.60 -49.48 22.18
C ASP A 353 12.95 -48.26 21.28
N GLU A 354 14.14 -48.29 20.68
CA GLU A 354 14.66 -47.21 19.87
C GLU A 354 13.76 -46.88 18.67
N ARG A 355 13.09 -47.89 18.11
CA ARG A 355 12.15 -47.71 16.99
C ARG A 355 10.87 -47.03 17.43
N GLU A 356 10.41 -47.35 18.64
CA GLU A 356 9.24 -46.72 19.23
C GLU A 356 9.51 -45.22 19.43
N VAL A 357 10.65 -44.86 20.04
CA VAL A 357 11.08 -43.47 20.25
C VAL A 357 11.17 -42.69 18.93
N LEU A 358 11.79 -43.26 17.90
CA LEU A 358 11.90 -42.60 16.60
C LEU A 358 10.54 -42.48 15.88
N SER A 359 9.70 -43.53 16.00
CA SER A 359 8.37 -43.52 15.39
C SER A 359 7.43 -42.48 16.03
N GLU A 360 7.50 -42.33 17.35
CA GLU A 360 6.77 -41.26 18.06
C GLU A 360 7.22 -39.88 17.60
N LYS A 361 8.53 -39.64 17.52
CA LYS A 361 9.07 -38.36 17.02
C LYS A 361 8.64 -38.07 15.56
N ILE A 362 8.66 -39.09 14.71
CA ILE A 362 8.14 -38.98 13.33
C ILE A 362 6.65 -38.61 13.35
N ALA A 363 5.85 -39.17 14.24
CA ALA A 363 4.45 -38.85 14.36
C ALA A 363 4.24 -37.39 14.78
N VAL A 364 4.97 -36.90 15.78
CA VAL A 364 4.93 -35.50 16.25
C VAL A 364 5.24 -34.53 15.12
N TRP A 365 6.33 -34.75 14.36
CA TRP A 365 6.68 -33.88 13.24
C TRP A 365 5.69 -33.93 12.08
N LYS A 366 5.07 -35.09 11.84
CA LYS A 366 3.98 -35.20 10.86
C LYS A 366 2.73 -34.47 11.32
N GLU A 367 2.39 -34.53 12.59
CA GLU A 367 1.25 -33.80 13.18
C GLU A 367 1.49 -32.30 13.06
N LYS A 368 2.68 -31.81 13.45
CA LYS A 368 3.05 -30.40 13.29
C LYS A 368 2.94 -29.92 11.82
N LYS A 369 3.42 -30.74 10.87
CA LYS A 369 3.27 -30.43 9.45
C LYS A 369 1.80 -30.35 9.02
N GLN A 370 0.96 -31.25 9.51
CA GLN A 370 -0.48 -31.26 9.23
C GLN A 370 -1.18 -30.05 9.83
N GLU A 371 -0.77 -29.57 11.02
CA GLU A 371 -1.29 -28.35 11.62
C GLU A 371 -0.97 -27.12 10.76
N LEU A 372 0.28 -26.98 10.30
CA LEU A 372 0.69 -25.88 9.39
C LEU A 372 -0.11 -25.90 8.08
N GLN A 373 -0.32 -27.11 7.51
CA GLN A 373 -1.13 -27.26 6.31
C GLN A 373 -2.59 -26.84 6.54
N LYS A 374 -3.18 -27.25 7.66
CA LYS A 374 -4.57 -26.85 8.02
C LYS A 374 -4.68 -25.35 8.26
N GLU A 375 -3.67 -24.74 8.90
CA GLU A 375 -3.63 -23.30 9.09
C GLU A 375 -3.61 -22.57 7.75
N ARG A 376 -2.77 -23.00 6.82
CA ARG A 376 -2.68 -22.45 5.46
C ARG A 376 -4.00 -22.61 4.69
N GLU A 377 -4.63 -23.81 4.76
CA GLU A 377 -5.93 -24.06 4.15
C GLU A 377 -7.03 -23.18 4.79
N SER A 378 -6.99 -22.99 6.10
CA SER A 378 -7.93 -22.12 6.81
C SER A 378 -7.78 -20.67 6.38
N ARG A 379 -6.55 -20.17 6.21
CA ARG A 379 -6.27 -18.83 5.68
C ARG A 379 -6.80 -18.67 4.25
N SER A 380 -6.55 -19.64 3.38
CA SER A 380 -7.09 -19.65 2.02
C SER A 380 -8.62 -19.58 2.01
N ALA A 381 -9.29 -20.35 2.87
CA ALA A 381 -10.75 -20.32 2.99
C ALA A 381 -11.30 -18.97 3.46
N VAL A 382 -10.60 -18.26 4.35
CA VAL A 382 -10.97 -16.91 4.80
C VAL A 382 -10.85 -15.91 3.65
N VAL A 383 -9.78 -15.99 2.85
CA VAL A 383 -9.58 -15.15 1.66
C VAL A 383 -10.70 -15.40 0.64
N GLU A 384 -11.06 -16.68 0.38
CA GLU A 384 -12.17 -17.03 -0.50
C GLU A 384 -13.52 -16.45 -0.03
N GLN A 385 -13.81 -16.54 1.26
CA GLN A 385 -15.02 -15.91 1.83
C GLN A 385 -15.02 -14.39 1.63
N THR A 386 -13.87 -13.77 1.78
CA THR A 386 -13.69 -12.33 1.56
C THR A 386 -13.95 -11.95 0.11
N ILE A 387 -13.42 -12.72 -0.84
CA ILE A 387 -13.70 -12.56 -2.28
C ILE A 387 -15.20 -12.62 -2.54
N HIS A 388 -15.89 -13.63 -2.03
CA HIS A 388 -17.34 -13.78 -2.20
C HIS A 388 -18.15 -12.61 -1.61
N ARG A 389 -17.68 -12.04 -0.50
CA ARG A 389 -18.30 -10.84 0.08
C ARG A 389 -18.11 -9.64 -0.82
N ILE A 390 -16.88 -9.37 -1.27
CA ILE A 390 -16.55 -8.23 -2.15
C ILE A 390 -17.28 -8.32 -3.48
N MET A 391 -17.39 -9.53 -4.07
CA MET A 391 -18.16 -9.74 -5.30
C MET A 391 -19.65 -9.41 -5.13
N ARG A 392 -20.25 -9.73 -3.98
CA ARG A 392 -21.64 -9.34 -3.67
C ARG A 392 -21.79 -7.84 -3.52
N GLU A 393 -20.88 -7.18 -2.82
CA GLU A 393 -20.86 -5.72 -2.67
C GLU A 393 -20.74 -5.05 -4.04
N ARG A 394 -19.81 -5.50 -4.90
CA ARG A 394 -19.64 -5.02 -6.27
C ARG A 394 -20.92 -5.14 -7.07
N SER A 395 -21.57 -6.29 -7.05
CA SER A 395 -22.84 -6.50 -7.77
C SER A 395 -23.94 -5.54 -7.29
N GLY A 396 -23.99 -5.23 -5.99
CA GLY A 396 -24.90 -4.22 -5.43
C GLY A 396 -24.63 -2.80 -5.95
N LEU A 397 -23.35 -2.42 -6.04
CA LEU A 397 -22.91 -1.13 -6.59
C LEU A 397 -23.20 -1.02 -8.09
N GLU A 398 -22.97 -2.08 -8.86
CA GLU A 398 -23.30 -2.16 -10.29
C GLU A 398 -24.80 -1.95 -10.54
N GLN A 399 -25.68 -2.55 -9.71
CA GLN A 399 -27.10 -2.32 -9.76
C GLN A 399 -27.48 -0.85 -9.46
N GLN A 400 -26.85 -0.25 -8.44
CA GLN A 400 -27.07 1.17 -8.15
C GLN A 400 -26.64 2.08 -9.31
N LEU A 401 -25.53 1.75 -9.96
CA LEU A 401 -25.02 2.47 -11.13
C LEU A 401 -26.00 2.39 -12.31
N LEU A 402 -26.57 1.21 -12.56
CA LEU A 402 -27.60 1.02 -13.58
C LEU A 402 -28.88 1.84 -13.29
N VAL A 403 -29.35 1.84 -12.04
CA VAL A 403 -30.52 2.64 -11.61
C VAL A 403 -30.24 4.12 -11.81
N ASN A 404 -29.08 4.59 -11.34
CA ASN A 404 -28.65 5.99 -11.49
C ASN A 404 -28.58 6.41 -12.96
N GLY A 405 -28.00 5.58 -13.83
CA GLY A 405 -27.95 5.84 -15.27
C GLY A 405 -29.32 5.86 -15.95
N SER A 406 -30.29 5.06 -15.46
CA SER A 406 -31.68 5.08 -15.97
C SER A 406 -32.40 6.35 -15.57
N GLU A 407 -32.17 6.86 -14.37
CA GLU A 407 -32.76 8.11 -13.86
C GLU A 407 -32.20 9.33 -14.60
N ILE A 408 -30.88 9.36 -14.85
CA ILE A 408 -30.25 10.40 -15.68
C ILE A 408 -30.93 10.45 -17.06
N ARG A 409 -31.05 9.31 -17.74
CA ARG A 409 -31.70 9.24 -19.07
C ARG A 409 -33.14 9.75 -19.02
N ARG A 410 -33.89 9.40 -17.97
CA ARG A 410 -35.28 9.91 -17.79
C ARG A 410 -35.29 11.42 -17.65
N LEU A 411 -34.42 12.00 -16.84
CA LEU A 411 -34.33 13.45 -16.64
C LEU A 411 -33.85 14.17 -17.90
N GLU A 412 -32.94 13.62 -18.68
CA GLU A 412 -32.47 14.14 -19.95
C GLU A 412 -33.62 14.20 -20.98
N LEU A 413 -34.44 13.16 -21.06
CA LEU A 413 -35.65 13.17 -21.90
C LEU A 413 -36.63 14.25 -21.47
N ASN A 414 -36.85 14.41 -20.16
CA ASN A 414 -37.73 15.45 -19.63
C ASN A 414 -37.15 16.84 -19.91
N ARG A 415 -35.84 17.06 -19.72
CA ARG A 415 -35.17 18.32 -20.05
C ARG A 415 -35.36 18.66 -21.54
N ASN A 416 -35.09 17.71 -22.42
CA ASN A 416 -35.21 17.91 -23.86
C ASN A 416 -36.66 18.22 -24.29
N ALA A 417 -37.68 17.63 -23.64
CA ALA A 417 -39.08 17.94 -23.86
C ALA A 417 -39.40 19.36 -23.41
N THR A 418 -38.96 19.76 -22.22
CA THR A 418 -39.18 21.13 -21.67
C THR A 418 -38.49 22.20 -22.52
N GLU A 419 -37.25 21.91 -23.03
CA GLU A 419 -36.55 22.82 -23.95
C GLU A 419 -37.30 23.01 -25.27
N LYS A 420 -37.84 21.92 -25.87
CA LYS A 420 -38.66 22.01 -27.08
C LYS A 420 -39.91 22.82 -26.87
N HIS A 421 -40.63 22.64 -25.76
CA HIS A 421 -41.80 23.46 -25.42
C HIS A 421 -41.42 24.93 -25.27
N LEU A 422 -40.30 25.23 -24.61
CA LEU A 422 -39.80 26.60 -24.45
C LEU A 422 -39.47 27.26 -25.81
N GLU A 423 -38.87 26.51 -26.73
CA GLU A 423 -38.58 27.00 -28.08
C GLU A 423 -39.88 27.23 -28.89
N GLN A 424 -40.87 26.36 -28.73
CA GLN A 424 -42.17 26.52 -29.40
C GLN A 424 -42.90 27.76 -28.88
N GLU A 425 -42.98 27.93 -27.58
CA GLU A 425 -43.58 29.12 -26.95
C GLU A 425 -42.89 30.43 -27.41
N ARG A 426 -41.55 30.42 -27.52
CA ARG A 426 -40.79 31.58 -28.05
C ARG A 426 -41.11 31.87 -29.51
N ARG A 427 -41.27 30.82 -30.34
CA ARG A 427 -41.62 30.96 -31.76
C ARG A 427 -43.02 31.49 -31.96
N GLU A 428 -43.98 31.06 -31.14
CA GLU A 428 -45.38 31.53 -31.15
C GLU A 428 -45.48 32.99 -30.74
N GLU A 429 -44.76 33.40 -29.68
CA GLU A 429 -44.70 34.78 -29.24
C GLU A 429 -43.99 35.68 -30.27
N GLY A 430 -42.91 35.24 -30.86
CA GLY A 430 -42.22 35.98 -31.95
C GLY A 430 -43.13 36.20 -33.18
N LYS A 431 -44.03 35.22 -33.51
CA LYS A 431 -45.03 35.39 -34.56
C LYS A 431 -46.08 36.41 -34.17
N ARG A 432 -46.55 36.40 -32.93
CA ARG A 432 -47.54 37.33 -32.39
C ARG A 432 -47.01 38.75 -32.39
N GLN A 433 -45.81 38.99 -31.94
CA GLN A 433 -45.16 40.31 -31.97
C GLN A 433 -44.93 40.81 -33.41
N ALA A 434 -44.63 39.88 -34.34
CA ALA A 434 -44.48 40.23 -35.75
C ALA A 434 -45.82 40.53 -36.45
N GLU A 435 -46.97 39.97 -36.04
CA GLU A 435 -48.30 40.26 -36.49
C GLU A 435 -48.82 41.59 -35.92
N GLU A 436 -48.54 41.85 -34.64
CA GLU A 436 -48.86 43.11 -33.98
C GLU A 436 -48.10 44.32 -34.59
N SER A 437 -46.84 44.12 -35.01
CA SER A 437 -46.06 45.18 -35.69
C SER A 437 -46.51 45.44 -37.13
N ARG A 438 -47.43 44.62 -37.72
CA ARG A 438 -47.99 44.79 -39.08
C ARG A 438 -49.35 45.47 -39.11
N GLN A 439 -49.98 45.78 -37.96
CA GLN A 439 -51.21 46.58 -37.95
C GLN A 439 -50.88 48.04 -38.18
N PRO A 440 -51.50 48.72 -39.15
CA PRO A 440 -51.23 50.11 -39.43
C PRO A 440 -51.79 51.02 -38.31
N LYS A 441 -50.90 51.80 -37.69
CA LYS A 441 -51.34 52.89 -36.79
C LYS A 441 -52.22 53.88 -37.55
N SER A 442 -53.45 53.93 -37.20
CA SER A 442 -54.40 54.96 -37.70
C SER A 442 -53.87 56.34 -37.35
N GLU A 443 -53.64 57.15 -38.38
CA GLU A 443 -53.31 58.55 -38.26
C GLU A 443 -54.47 59.34 -37.59
N GLN A 444 -54.13 60.16 -36.59
CA GLN A 444 -54.91 61.28 -36.17
C GLN A 444 -54.12 62.61 -36.30
N PRO A 445 -54.75 63.69 -36.71
CA PRO A 445 -54.09 64.81 -37.38
C PRO A 445 -53.46 65.82 -36.42
N LEU A 446 -52.37 66.41 -36.93
CA LEU A 446 -51.70 67.59 -36.40
C LEU A 446 -52.63 68.81 -36.14
N ASN A 447 -52.43 69.50 -35.04
CA ASN A 447 -52.54 70.90 -35.00
C ASN A 447 -51.46 71.55 -34.13
N PRO A 448 -50.94 72.72 -34.56
CA PRO A 448 -49.69 73.24 -34.07
C PRO A 448 -49.86 74.43 -33.09
N GLU A 449 -48.75 74.82 -32.56
CA GLU A 449 -48.40 76.05 -31.82
C GLU A 449 -48.26 75.92 -30.30
N LYS A 450 -47.11 76.09 -29.78
CA LYS A 450 -46.32 77.26 -29.43
C LYS A 450 -45.06 76.93 -28.68
N SER A 451 -44.04 77.54 -29.14
CA SER A 451 -42.72 77.69 -28.50
C SER A 451 -42.78 78.16 -27.07
N VAL A 452 -41.89 77.81 -26.23
CA VAL A 452 -40.95 78.67 -25.50
C VAL A 452 -39.93 77.82 -24.78
N ALA A 453 -38.67 78.26 -24.95
CA ALA A 453 -37.46 77.69 -24.29
C ALA A 453 -37.50 77.83 -22.76
N GLU A 454 -36.81 77.00 -22.09
CA GLU A 454 -35.73 77.40 -21.20
C GLU A 454 -35.07 76.19 -20.50
N GLN A 455 -33.90 76.43 -20.12
CA GLN A 455 -32.78 75.55 -19.78
C GLN A 455 -32.84 74.85 -18.40
N PRO A 456 -31.82 74.15 -18.01
CA PRO A 456 -31.89 72.95 -17.15
C PRO A 456 -31.64 73.27 -15.69
N VAL A 457 -32.29 72.56 -14.79
CA VAL A 457 -31.89 72.50 -13.38
C VAL A 457 -31.48 71.10 -12.99
N GLN A 458 -30.20 70.99 -12.72
CA GLN A 458 -29.63 69.88 -11.98
C GLN A 458 -30.22 69.80 -10.59
N THR A 459 -30.71 68.65 -10.19
CA THR A 459 -30.84 68.34 -8.78
C THR A 459 -30.33 66.92 -8.53
N ARG A 460 -29.12 66.86 -8.09
CA ARG A 460 -28.53 65.66 -7.41
C ARG A 460 -29.37 65.42 -6.15
N LYS A 461 -30.10 64.32 -6.11
CA LYS A 461 -30.52 63.72 -4.83
C LYS A 461 -29.52 62.64 -4.45
N THR A 462 -28.68 62.97 -3.51
CA THR A 462 -27.83 62.09 -2.74
C THR A 462 -28.70 61.13 -1.94
N VAL A 463 -28.80 59.92 -2.35
CA VAL A 463 -29.39 58.85 -1.51
C VAL A 463 -28.30 58.41 -0.53
N GLN A 464 -28.43 58.79 0.72
CA GLN A 464 -27.66 58.28 1.83
C GLN A 464 -27.90 56.76 1.95
N ARG A 465 -26.91 55.97 1.58
CA ARG A 465 -26.82 54.54 1.83
C ARG A 465 -26.60 54.36 3.33
N LYS A 466 -27.62 53.92 4.07
CA LYS A 466 -27.42 53.39 5.42
C LYS A 466 -26.57 52.14 5.29
N GLU A 467 -25.33 52.24 5.69
CA GLU A 467 -24.47 51.08 5.90
C GLU A 467 -25.03 50.26 7.07
N THR A 468 -25.71 49.18 6.74
CA THR A 468 -25.90 48.08 7.71
C THR A 468 -24.56 47.40 7.90
N LYS A 469 -24.04 47.51 9.12
CA LYS A 469 -22.82 46.77 9.55
C LYS A 469 -23.02 45.30 9.21
N LEU A 470 -22.38 44.82 8.13
CA LEU A 470 -22.15 43.43 7.91
C LEU A 470 -21.29 42.92 9.09
N LEU A 471 -21.84 41.97 9.82
CA LEU A 471 -21.05 41.24 10.82
C LEU A 471 -19.90 40.58 10.10
N ASP A 472 -18.70 40.98 10.49
CA ASP A 472 -17.43 40.58 9.88
C ASP A 472 -17.24 39.07 10.06
N ILE A 473 -17.46 38.31 8.99
CA ILE A 473 -17.35 36.83 8.95
C ILE A 473 -15.97 36.41 9.45
N SER A 474 -14.92 37.25 9.28
CA SER A 474 -13.59 37.01 9.77
C SER A 474 -13.51 36.92 11.30
N LYS A 475 -14.36 37.66 12.01
CA LYS A 475 -14.42 37.63 13.48
C LYS A 475 -15.14 36.37 13.99
N ILE A 476 -16.14 35.88 13.28
CA ILE A 476 -16.88 34.66 13.64
C ILE A 476 -16.00 33.43 13.38
N SER A 477 -15.20 33.43 12.31
CA SER A 477 -14.20 32.41 12.03
C SER A 477 -13.17 32.31 13.16
N LYS A 478 -12.62 33.44 13.61
CA LYS A 478 -11.67 33.49 14.73
C LYS A 478 -12.25 33.01 16.05
N ILE A 479 -13.51 33.31 16.34
CA ILE A 479 -14.22 32.82 17.54
C ILE A 479 -14.40 31.29 17.46
N SER A 480 -14.75 30.77 16.28
CA SER A 480 -14.86 29.32 16.03
C SER A 480 -13.52 28.59 16.17
N GLU A 481 -12.41 29.21 15.77
CA GLU A 481 -11.06 28.67 15.97
C GLU A 481 -10.68 28.65 17.45
N ILE A 482 -10.98 29.71 18.22
CA ILE A 482 -10.72 29.77 19.66
C ILE A 482 -11.48 28.65 20.40
N PHE A 483 -12.75 28.39 20.05
CA PHE A 483 -13.52 27.28 20.64
C PHE A 483 -12.95 25.90 20.27
N THR A 484 -12.41 25.74 19.07
CA THR A 484 -11.79 24.49 18.64
C THR A 484 -10.48 24.24 19.39
N TRP A 485 -9.63 25.26 19.54
CA TRP A 485 -8.37 25.16 20.27
C TRP A 485 -8.56 24.97 21.77
N THR A 486 -9.60 25.57 22.36
CA THR A 486 -9.92 25.33 23.79
C THR A 486 -10.45 23.91 24.01
N GLY A 487 -11.23 23.34 23.09
CA GLY A 487 -11.69 21.94 23.15
C GLY A 487 -10.54 20.94 23.00
N ILE A 488 -9.59 21.21 22.11
CA ILE A 488 -8.36 20.39 21.93
C ILE A 488 -7.47 20.49 23.16
N ALA A 489 -7.26 21.68 23.73
CA ALA A 489 -6.48 21.88 24.94
C ALA A 489 -7.10 21.13 26.14
N LEU A 490 -8.43 21.13 26.27
CA LEU A 490 -9.12 20.40 27.32
C LEU A 490 -9.00 18.88 27.14
N ALA A 491 -9.09 18.39 25.91
CA ALA A 491 -8.90 16.97 25.60
C ALA A 491 -7.46 16.51 25.91
N ILE A 492 -6.46 17.34 25.60
CA ILE A 492 -5.04 17.08 25.94
C ILE A 492 -4.83 17.11 27.45
N LEU A 493 -5.46 18.02 28.18
CA LEU A 493 -5.35 18.11 29.64
C LEU A 493 -5.92 16.87 30.34
N ILE A 494 -7.01 16.29 29.82
CA ILE A 494 -7.61 15.04 30.30
C ILE A 494 -6.72 13.83 30.02
N LEU A 495 -5.95 13.86 28.92
CA LEU A 495 -5.01 12.80 28.54
C LEU A 495 -3.69 12.81 29.33
N ILE A 496 -3.32 13.97 29.92
CA ILE A 496 -2.05 14.18 30.64
C ILE A 496 -2.18 13.96 32.16
N ASP A 497 -3.38 13.86 32.71
CA ASP A 497 -3.59 13.71 34.16
C ASP A 497 -3.07 12.35 34.67
N PRO A 498 -2.03 12.32 35.56
CA PRO A 498 -1.38 11.10 36.01
C PRO A 498 -2.13 10.37 37.14
N PHE A 499 -3.26 10.87 37.64
CA PHE A 499 -3.98 10.29 38.76
C PHE A 499 -5.13 9.33 38.37
N SER A 500 -4.83 8.05 38.35
CA SER A 500 -5.65 6.85 38.63
C SER A 500 -7.05 6.68 38.06
N TRP A 501 -7.43 7.29 36.95
CA TRP A 501 -8.62 6.89 36.20
C TRP A 501 -8.22 5.99 35.03
N ASN A 502 -9.01 4.92 34.85
CA ASN A 502 -8.79 3.91 33.81
C ASN A 502 -8.52 4.60 32.45
N ARG A 503 -7.33 4.42 31.88
CA ARG A 503 -6.88 5.06 30.62
C ARG A 503 -7.92 5.00 29.50
N VAL A 504 -8.71 3.91 29.46
CA VAL A 504 -9.80 3.70 28.50
C VAL A 504 -10.91 4.76 28.66
N VAL A 505 -11.28 5.11 29.91
CA VAL A 505 -12.33 6.10 30.18
C VAL A 505 -11.87 7.49 29.79
N CYS A 506 -10.63 7.86 30.06
CA CYS A 506 -10.06 9.15 29.67
C CYS A 506 -9.93 9.29 28.15
N THR A 507 -9.53 8.20 27.44
CA THR A 507 -9.44 8.20 25.98
C THR A 507 -10.82 8.32 25.33
N VAL A 508 -11.83 7.60 25.83
CA VAL A 508 -13.21 7.70 25.33
C VAL A 508 -13.79 9.09 25.59
N LEU A 509 -13.57 9.67 26.78
CA LEU A 509 -14.05 11.02 27.09
C LEU A 509 -13.38 12.09 26.22
N GLY A 510 -12.08 12.00 25.99
CA GLY A 510 -11.32 12.87 25.11
C GLY A 510 -11.83 12.79 23.66
N LEU A 511 -12.12 11.59 23.18
CA LEU A 511 -12.68 11.37 21.83
C LEU A 511 -14.11 11.93 21.68
N VAL A 512 -14.96 11.78 22.70
CA VAL A 512 -16.33 12.33 22.72
C VAL A 512 -16.31 13.86 22.70
N ILE A 513 -15.40 14.48 23.45
CA ILE A 513 -15.25 15.94 23.46
C ILE A 513 -14.73 16.44 22.10
N LEU A 514 -13.74 15.75 21.50
CA LEU A 514 -13.19 16.10 20.20
C LEU A 514 -14.25 15.98 19.08
N THR A 515 -15.00 14.87 19.05
CA THR A 515 -16.07 14.66 18.07
C THR A 515 -17.24 15.64 18.26
N GLY A 516 -17.60 15.95 19.49
CA GLY A 516 -18.64 16.95 19.82
C GLY A 516 -18.26 18.36 19.35
N THR A 517 -17.00 18.78 19.52
CA THR A 517 -16.51 20.10 19.07
C THR A 517 -16.44 20.19 17.54
N LEU A 518 -16.03 19.12 16.84
CA LEU A 518 -16.02 19.04 15.37
C LEU A 518 -17.44 19.05 14.79
N MET A 519 -18.38 18.29 15.35
CA MET A 519 -19.79 18.30 14.93
C MET A 519 -20.47 19.65 15.20
N GLY A 520 -20.20 20.27 16.35
CA GLY A 520 -20.71 21.60 16.68
C GLY A 520 -20.26 22.68 15.68
N ARG A 521 -18.97 22.59 15.25
CA ARG A 521 -18.43 23.47 14.19
C ARG A 521 -19.11 23.26 12.84
N MET A 522 -19.31 22.02 12.45
CA MET A 522 -19.97 21.66 11.19
C MET A 522 -21.43 22.11 11.16
N TYR A 523 -22.15 21.96 12.30
CA TYR A 523 -23.52 22.41 12.44
C TYR A 523 -23.65 23.96 12.40
N LEU A 524 -22.72 24.67 13.05
CA LEU A 524 -22.68 26.13 13.04
C LEU A 524 -22.41 26.71 11.66
N VAL A 525 -21.45 26.12 10.92
CA VAL A 525 -21.14 26.54 9.54
C VAL A 525 -22.31 26.26 8.59
N ASN A 526 -22.99 25.12 8.75
CA ASN A 526 -24.14 24.76 7.93
C ASN A 526 -25.37 25.64 8.26
N TRP A 527 -25.60 25.97 9.55
CA TRP A 527 -26.63 26.86 9.99
C TRP A 527 -26.41 28.30 9.49
N LEU A 528 -25.17 28.78 9.47
CA LEU A 528 -24.81 30.10 8.91
C LEU A 528 -25.07 30.16 7.40
N ARG A 529 -24.69 29.11 6.64
CA ARG A 529 -24.98 29.00 5.20
C ARG A 529 -26.48 28.98 4.90
N THR A 530 -27.25 28.26 5.71
CA THR A 530 -28.71 28.19 5.54
C THR A 530 -29.38 29.55 5.85
N ARG A 531 -28.85 30.34 6.78
CA ARG A 531 -29.35 31.66 7.14
C ARG A 531 -29.04 32.72 6.08
N GLU A 532 -27.88 32.65 5.41
CA GLU A 532 -27.58 33.52 4.25
C GLU A 532 -28.54 33.28 3.09
N SER A 533 -28.87 32.01 2.78
CA SER A 533 -29.82 31.68 1.72
C SER A 533 -31.24 32.16 2.02
N ILE A 534 -31.67 32.15 3.29
CA ILE A 534 -32.99 32.66 3.73
C ILE A 534 -33.00 34.20 3.72
N THR A 535 -31.88 34.86 4.02
CA THR A 535 -31.79 36.33 4.00
C THR A 535 -31.81 36.89 2.58
N VAL A 536 -31.19 36.21 1.63
CA VAL A 536 -31.25 36.55 0.20
C VAL A 536 -32.66 36.36 -0.38
N GLN A 537 -33.39 35.32 0.06
CA GLN A 537 -34.80 35.15 -0.35
C GLN A 537 -35.76 36.18 0.26
N ARG A 538 -35.50 36.70 1.48
CA ARG A 538 -36.34 37.71 2.12
C ARG A 538 -36.14 39.14 1.59
N THR A 539 -34.97 39.46 1.06
CA THR A 539 -34.70 40.76 0.43
C THR A 539 -35.23 40.85 -0.99
N ALA A 540 -35.49 39.72 -1.66
CA ALA A 540 -36.09 39.67 -2.99
C ALA A 540 -37.64 39.77 -2.99
N ALA A 541 -38.28 39.70 -1.81
CA ALA A 541 -39.74 39.69 -1.65
C ALA A 541 -40.35 41.03 -1.15
N ARG A 542 -39.60 42.13 -1.21
CA ARG A 542 -40.09 43.44 -0.69
C ARG A 542 -39.80 44.60 -1.63
N ASP A 543 -40.26 44.51 -2.87
CA ASP A 543 -40.52 45.65 -3.73
C ASP A 543 -41.80 45.36 -4.53
N GLU A 544 -42.95 45.60 -3.92
CA GLU A 544 -44.21 45.82 -4.63
C GLU A 544 -44.31 47.31 -4.96
N PRO A 545 -44.50 47.68 -6.22
CA PRO A 545 -45.03 48.98 -6.56
C PRO A 545 -46.56 48.94 -6.69
N GLU A 546 -47.14 49.93 -6.12
CA GLU A 546 -48.62 50.30 -6.16
C GLU A 546 -49.20 50.19 -7.55
N GLN A 547 -50.45 49.73 -7.57
CA GLN A 547 -51.38 49.64 -8.68
C GLN A 547 -51.48 50.86 -9.50
N ARG A 548 -51.44 50.75 -10.81
CA ARG A 548 -52.25 51.51 -11.78
C ARG A 548 -52.88 50.50 -12.72
N GLU A 549 -54.22 50.50 -12.68
CA GLU A 549 -55.05 49.89 -13.72
C GLU A 549 -54.76 50.55 -15.06
N ASP A 550 -54.28 49.76 -16.02
CA ASP A 550 -54.50 50.01 -17.43
C ASP A 550 -54.40 48.75 -18.28
N THR A 551 -55.55 48.50 -18.95
CA THR A 551 -55.74 47.72 -20.18
C THR A 551 -55.14 46.34 -20.40
N GLY A 552 -56.00 45.43 -20.81
CA GLY A 552 -55.82 43.99 -21.07
C GLY A 552 -54.61 43.49 -21.90
N GLN A 553 -53.73 44.31 -22.41
CA GLN A 553 -52.51 43.94 -23.13
C GLN A 553 -51.32 43.74 -22.22
N GLU A 554 -51.13 44.58 -21.20
CA GLU A 554 -50.03 44.38 -20.20
C GLU A 554 -50.19 43.08 -19.36
N GLY A 555 -51.45 42.63 -19.18
CA GLY A 555 -51.72 41.39 -18.43
C GLY A 555 -51.29 40.13 -19.16
N LEU A 556 -51.36 40.09 -20.48
CA LEU A 556 -50.97 38.96 -21.32
C LEU A 556 -49.45 38.86 -21.49
N GLU A 557 -48.75 40.00 -21.55
CA GLU A 557 -47.29 40.04 -21.64
C GLU A 557 -46.65 39.63 -20.29
N LYS A 558 -47.22 40.09 -19.17
CA LYS A 558 -46.77 39.67 -17.83
C LYS A 558 -46.98 38.16 -17.57
N ASP A 559 -48.11 37.60 -17.98
CA ASP A 559 -48.41 36.17 -17.86
C ASP A 559 -47.45 35.30 -18.69
N TRP A 560 -47.05 35.76 -19.90
CA TRP A 560 -46.07 35.06 -20.73
C TRP A 560 -44.65 35.13 -20.13
N GLU A 561 -44.21 36.30 -19.63
CA GLU A 561 -42.91 36.43 -18.97
C GLU A 561 -42.81 35.57 -17.70
N GLU A 562 -43.90 35.46 -16.96
CA GLU A 562 -43.95 34.66 -15.74
C GLU A 562 -43.86 33.17 -16.07
N ARG A 563 -44.58 32.68 -17.08
CA ARG A 563 -44.48 31.30 -17.60
C ARG A 563 -43.07 31.00 -18.12
N LEU A 564 -42.45 31.94 -18.83
CA LEU A 564 -41.09 31.82 -19.30
C LEU A 564 -40.06 31.71 -18.15
N LYS A 565 -40.24 32.49 -17.09
CA LYS A 565 -39.41 32.45 -15.87
C LYS A 565 -39.56 31.11 -15.15
N GLU A 566 -40.78 30.61 -15.06
CA GLU A 566 -41.07 29.33 -14.41
C GLU A 566 -40.44 28.13 -15.18
N ARG A 567 -40.59 28.10 -16.50
CA ARG A 567 -39.95 27.08 -17.36
C ARG A 567 -38.43 27.10 -17.30
N LYS A 568 -37.81 28.29 -17.27
CA LYS A 568 -36.36 28.44 -17.08
C LYS A 568 -35.93 27.98 -15.70
N LYS A 569 -36.72 28.15 -14.66
CA LYS A 569 -36.48 27.67 -13.31
C LYS A 569 -36.54 26.15 -13.26
N GLU A 570 -37.54 25.55 -13.90
CA GLU A 570 -37.72 24.11 -14.03
C GLU A 570 -36.52 23.45 -14.75
N LEU A 571 -36.08 24.02 -15.89
CA LEU A 571 -34.90 23.57 -16.62
C LEU A 571 -33.63 23.61 -15.77
N ARG A 572 -33.42 24.66 -14.97
CA ARG A 572 -32.29 24.76 -14.07
C ARG A 572 -32.33 23.69 -12.97
N GLN A 573 -33.50 23.38 -12.44
CA GLN A 573 -33.69 22.34 -11.44
C GLN A 573 -33.37 20.95 -12.00
N ILE A 574 -33.89 20.63 -13.20
CA ILE A 574 -33.61 19.36 -13.89
C ILE A 574 -32.11 19.24 -14.19
N SER A 575 -31.48 20.29 -14.71
CA SER A 575 -30.03 20.29 -15.00
C SER A 575 -29.20 20.08 -13.75
N HIS A 576 -29.58 20.67 -12.63
CA HIS A 576 -28.90 20.48 -11.35
C HIS A 576 -29.08 19.05 -10.80
N GLN A 577 -30.26 18.45 -11.00
CA GLN A 577 -30.48 17.04 -10.62
C GLN A 577 -29.66 16.11 -11.48
N ILE A 578 -29.56 16.32 -12.80
CA ILE A 578 -28.72 15.55 -13.69
C ILE A 578 -27.25 15.62 -13.25
N LEU A 579 -26.73 16.81 -12.96
CA LEU A 579 -25.35 16.98 -12.52
C LEU A 579 -25.04 16.19 -11.24
N ARG A 580 -25.91 16.26 -10.23
CA ARG A 580 -25.75 15.51 -8.98
C ARG A 580 -25.76 14.00 -9.21
N LEU A 581 -26.62 13.51 -10.11
CA LEU A 581 -26.67 12.09 -10.44
C LEU A 581 -25.43 11.65 -11.25
N GLN A 582 -24.89 12.52 -12.10
CA GLN A 582 -23.64 12.27 -12.82
C GLN A 582 -22.45 12.19 -11.86
N GLU A 583 -22.33 13.11 -10.90
CA GLU A 583 -21.31 13.07 -9.84
C GLU A 583 -21.43 11.78 -9.00
N ARG A 584 -22.66 11.42 -8.58
CA ARG A 584 -22.89 10.16 -7.87
C ARG A 584 -22.55 8.95 -8.72
N GLY A 585 -22.87 8.95 -10.02
CA GLY A 585 -22.54 7.88 -10.95
C GLY A 585 -21.02 7.70 -11.11
N ALA A 586 -20.28 8.81 -11.19
CA ALA A 586 -18.82 8.77 -11.25
C ALA A 586 -18.23 8.15 -9.97
N HIS A 587 -18.73 8.52 -8.79
CA HIS A 587 -18.29 7.93 -7.52
C HIS A 587 -18.56 6.43 -7.44
N LEU A 588 -19.79 5.99 -7.79
CA LEU A 588 -20.15 4.57 -7.82
C LEU A 588 -19.29 3.77 -8.82
N ALA A 589 -18.93 4.35 -9.96
CA ALA A 589 -18.08 3.69 -10.95
C ALA A 589 -16.67 3.46 -10.40
N VAL A 590 -16.12 4.41 -9.64
CA VAL A 590 -14.82 4.26 -8.95
C VAL A 590 -14.91 3.14 -7.90
N GLU A 591 -15.96 3.11 -7.07
CA GLU A 591 -16.15 2.07 -6.06
C GLU A 591 -16.27 0.67 -6.69
N VAL A 592 -16.97 0.52 -7.82
CA VAL A 592 -17.08 -0.75 -8.56
C VAL A 592 -15.70 -1.22 -9.05
N GLU A 593 -14.90 -0.30 -9.58
CA GLU A 593 -13.55 -0.62 -10.07
C GLU A 593 -12.62 -1.01 -8.92
N GLU A 594 -12.67 -0.31 -7.78
CA GLU A 594 -11.90 -0.68 -6.60
C GLU A 594 -12.24 -2.09 -6.11
N LYS A 595 -13.53 -2.45 -6.08
CA LYS A 595 -13.97 -3.80 -5.69
C LYS A 595 -13.49 -4.87 -6.67
N LYS A 596 -13.41 -4.55 -7.96
CA LYS A 596 -12.86 -5.45 -8.98
C LYS A 596 -11.38 -5.72 -8.73
N ILE A 597 -10.57 -4.66 -8.56
CA ILE A 597 -9.13 -4.77 -8.28
C ILE A 597 -8.88 -5.52 -6.97
N GLN A 598 -9.63 -5.22 -5.90
CA GLN A 598 -9.54 -5.96 -4.64
C GLN A 598 -9.79 -7.47 -4.81
N THR A 599 -10.77 -7.84 -5.65
CA THR A 599 -11.06 -9.26 -5.94
C THR A 599 -9.90 -9.92 -6.66
N GLU A 600 -9.29 -9.25 -7.63
CA GLU A 600 -8.15 -9.76 -8.40
C GLU A 600 -6.92 -9.94 -7.51
N ASN A 601 -6.61 -8.95 -6.67
CA ASN A 601 -5.49 -9.01 -5.72
C ASN A 601 -5.64 -10.17 -4.71
N LEU A 602 -6.85 -10.40 -4.20
CA LEU A 602 -7.13 -11.53 -3.30
C LEU A 602 -7.06 -12.90 -4.01
N GLN A 603 -7.38 -12.96 -5.30
CA GLN A 603 -7.20 -14.19 -6.09
C GLN A 603 -5.71 -14.54 -6.27
N GLU A 604 -4.85 -13.53 -6.38
CA GLU A 604 -3.40 -13.73 -6.42
C GLU A 604 -2.88 -14.22 -5.06
N GLU A 605 -3.36 -13.66 -3.95
CA GLU A 605 -3.03 -14.13 -2.61
C GLU A 605 -3.37 -15.62 -2.40
N ILE A 606 -4.50 -16.10 -2.94
CA ILE A 606 -4.83 -17.54 -2.92
C ILE A 606 -3.79 -18.37 -3.67
N ARG A 607 -3.27 -17.89 -4.79
CA ARG A 607 -2.21 -18.60 -5.55
C ARG A 607 -0.93 -18.71 -4.73
N GLU A 608 -0.52 -17.63 -4.06
CA GLU A 608 0.64 -17.65 -3.16
C GLU A 608 0.43 -18.62 -2.00
N LEU A 609 -0.75 -18.62 -1.36
CA LEU A 609 -1.11 -19.56 -0.29
C LEU A 609 -1.20 -21.02 -0.78
N SER A 610 -1.19 -21.31 -2.07
CA SER A 610 -1.17 -22.69 -2.58
C SER A 610 0.20 -23.35 -2.49
N CYS A 611 1.28 -22.60 -2.32
CA CYS A 611 2.65 -23.10 -2.18
C CYS A 611 2.96 -23.52 -0.74
N PRO A 612 3.81 -24.58 -0.52
CA PRO A 612 4.27 -24.95 0.82
C PRO A 612 5.06 -23.83 1.47
N THR A 613 4.90 -23.69 2.79
CA THR A 613 5.67 -22.71 3.55
C THR A 613 7.08 -23.24 3.87
N GLN A 614 8.04 -22.36 4.18
CA GLN A 614 9.38 -22.73 4.62
C GLN A 614 9.35 -23.59 5.91
N GLU A 615 8.35 -23.40 6.76
CA GLU A 615 8.17 -24.21 7.97
C GLU A 615 7.72 -25.64 7.64
N GLU A 616 6.86 -25.81 6.64
CA GLU A 616 6.49 -27.14 6.12
C GLU A 616 7.70 -27.89 5.55
N GLU A 617 8.58 -27.20 4.81
CA GLU A 617 9.84 -27.75 4.29
C GLU A 617 10.81 -28.11 5.42
N SER A 618 10.87 -27.30 6.48
CA SER A 618 11.67 -27.61 7.68
C SER A 618 11.18 -28.89 8.36
N CYS A 619 9.87 -29.08 8.48
CA CYS A 619 9.30 -30.34 8.99
C CYS A 619 9.70 -31.57 8.13
N ASP A 620 9.75 -31.41 6.81
CA ASP A 620 10.19 -32.50 5.92
C ASP A 620 11.67 -32.88 6.14
N MET A 621 12.54 -31.93 6.43
CA MET A 621 13.95 -32.18 6.76
C MET A 621 14.08 -32.95 8.08
N GLU A 622 13.32 -32.61 9.11
CA GLU A 622 13.30 -33.32 10.40
C GLU A 622 12.78 -34.75 10.23
N ILE A 623 11.67 -34.92 9.52
CA ILE A 623 11.09 -36.25 9.21
C ILE A 623 12.10 -37.11 8.41
N SER A 624 12.84 -36.48 7.48
CA SER A 624 13.86 -37.20 6.68
C SER A 624 15.01 -37.68 7.54
N GLY A 625 15.52 -36.87 8.49
CA GLY A 625 16.54 -37.24 9.44
C GLY A 625 16.11 -38.41 10.34
N LEU A 626 14.90 -38.35 10.88
CA LEU A 626 14.30 -39.40 11.70
C LEU A 626 14.10 -40.72 10.94
N LYS A 627 13.64 -40.66 9.70
CA LYS A 627 13.46 -41.82 8.82
C LYS A 627 14.81 -42.46 8.50
N LEU A 628 15.85 -41.67 8.23
CA LEU A 628 17.20 -42.18 7.99
C LEU A 628 17.74 -42.86 9.24
N ALA A 629 17.58 -42.31 10.43
CA ALA A 629 17.96 -42.92 11.70
C ALA A 629 17.27 -44.30 11.89
N LEU A 630 15.95 -44.32 11.67
CA LEU A 630 15.16 -45.55 11.77
C LEU A 630 15.64 -46.64 10.78
N THR A 631 15.92 -46.25 9.53
CA THR A 631 16.40 -47.14 8.48
C THR A 631 17.76 -47.77 8.87
N VAL A 632 18.72 -46.94 9.30
CA VAL A 632 20.05 -47.41 9.70
C VAL A 632 19.97 -48.38 10.87
N LEU A 633 19.12 -48.08 11.88
CA LEU A 633 18.93 -48.97 13.02
C LEU A 633 18.31 -50.32 12.62
N THR A 634 17.40 -50.32 11.65
CA THR A 634 16.73 -51.51 11.14
C THR A 634 17.64 -52.38 10.27
N GLU A 635 18.44 -51.77 9.42
CA GLU A 635 19.41 -52.46 8.55
C GLU A 635 20.52 -53.15 9.38
N GLU A 636 21.01 -52.48 10.43
CA GLU A 636 22.04 -53.09 11.30
C GLU A 636 21.53 -54.30 12.05
N GLU A 637 20.27 -54.32 12.51
CA GLU A 637 19.69 -55.53 13.11
C GLU A 637 19.60 -56.68 12.12
N SER A 638 19.26 -56.40 10.88
CA SER A 638 19.23 -57.41 9.82
C SER A 638 20.62 -58.00 9.54
N ILE A 639 21.65 -57.11 9.49
CA ILE A 639 23.04 -57.52 9.27
C ILE A 639 23.58 -58.35 10.45
N ARG A 640 23.27 -57.96 11.71
CA ARG A 640 23.66 -58.73 12.90
C ARG A 640 23.00 -60.09 12.96
N HIS A 641 21.70 -60.14 12.67
CA HIS A 641 20.95 -61.39 12.67
C HIS A 641 21.49 -62.39 11.66
N VAL A 642 21.93 -61.90 10.48
CA VAL A 642 22.62 -62.71 9.47
C VAL A 642 24.01 -63.12 9.92
N GLY A 643 24.76 -62.24 10.63
CA GLY A 643 26.06 -62.52 11.21
C GLY A 643 26.01 -63.59 12.29
N ASP A 644 25.07 -63.45 13.24
CA ASP A 644 24.85 -64.43 14.33
C ASP A 644 24.42 -65.80 13.80
N GLN A 645 23.57 -65.85 12.75
CA GLN A 645 23.22 -67.12 12.10
C GLN A 645 24.38 -67.73 11.38
N ARG A 646 25.29 -66.98 10.76
CA ARG A 646 26.52 -67.51 10.16
C ARG A 646 27.46 -68.03 11.22
N GLU A 647 27.70 -67.32 12.33
CA GLU A 647 28.53 -67.77 13.45
C GLU A 647 27.95 -68.99 14.12
N ARG A 648 26.65 -69.10 14.32
CA ARG A 648 25.99 -70.33 14.81
C ARG A 648 26.18 -71.50 13.88
N LYS A 649 25.97 -71.32 12.58
CA LYS A 649 26.16 -72.32 11.55
C LYS A 649 27.65 -72.79 11.47
N GLU A 650 28.57 -71.85 11.65
CA GLU A 650 30.04 -72.16 11.66
C GLU A 650 30.48 -72.89 12.94
N LYS A 651 29.90 -72.53 14.09
CA LYS A 651 30.03 -73.23 15.35
C LYS A 651 29.46 -74.69 15.30
N GLU A 652 28.25 -74.82 14.73
CA GLU A 652 27.62 -76.10 14.50
C GLU A 652 28.44 -76.99 13.54
N ARG A 653 29.01 -76.37 12.49
CA ARG A 653 29.90 -77.10 11.55
C ARG A 653 31.17 -77.53 12.20
N LYS A 654 31.78 -76.72 13.07
CA LYS A 654 33.00 -77.08 13.86
C LYS A 654 32.69 -78.07 14.97
N CYS A 655 31.48 -78.24 15.41
CA CYS A 655 31.09 -79.33 16.35
C CYS A 655 30.75 -80.64 15.64
N LEU A 656 30.52 -80.59 14.32
CA LEU A 656 30.22 -81.79 13.50
C LEU A 656 31.45 -82.31 12.77
N GLU A 657 32.57 -81.57 12.72
CA GLU A 657 33.95 -81.99 12.37
C GLU A 657 34.70 -82.43 13.63
#